data_879fb4776fac1ae449a0aa73402015f4
#
_entry.id   879fb4776fac1ae449a0aa73402015f4
#
_cell.length_a   1.000
_cell.length_b   1.000
_cell.length_c   1.000
_cell.angle_alpha   90.00
_cell.angle_beta   90.00
_cell.angle_gamma   90.00
#
_symmetry.space_group_name_H-M   'P 1'
#
loop_
_entity.id
_entity.type
_entity.pdbx_description
1 polymer ?
#
loop_
_entity_poly.entity_id
_entity_poly.type
_entity_poly.pdbx_seq_one_letter_code
_entity_poly.pdbx_strand_id
1 'polypeptide(L)'
;MNENLPKKIRVEPAARQVRTGWIETAGWLLLAALLNTALVTGLVRTGVLQPLELAVYDRFLSFHRRDAHEDPRIALVAYSEKDIQRYGHPLSDEALARLLSALDGYGARVVGLDIFRDIPIPPGREALEGFFKEKPRKVVTIRLMGEGDGKGVPPPYMVGKENPVGFSDIVMDHGGVVRRGLLFLDDGERIYYSLSLLLALLYLEKEGIAPVADAESPDRLRLGSTTFRPLEPDDGGYVGADAGGYQFLLDFKGGRSPFAVFTIQEIFDGAAPPEALRDRAVLVGSTAESLGDFLFIPFKGGTVPGAVVHAHAVSQLLRSALEGDSPLRFLGDPLEWAWTLLWSLPGALLALKARALGLFATGALALTAAQTTVAYGLFTAGWWIPLIPPVLAATGTAGLVKAYLYYDESNQKAMLMGLFARHVSPDVAQSIWSHRDEFMNEGRPRPRKLTVTVMFTDFRNFTGISEALEPESLLDWLNECLQCMAQQVIDHQGVVNKYIGDSLMAVFGAPVARKDLEEVKEDAVKAVRCALAMSGEVERLNGMWKEKGLPPVSMRVGIATGEVVAGSIGSSRRLEYTVLGDTVNVASRLESFDKSFEAHNPCRILIGEETLRHLGADFETRPVGTVNLKGKSRPLKIFQILRERSQEEQAENHRFFLEKG
;
A
#
# COMPACT_ATOMS: atom_id res chain seq x y z
N MET A 1 7.73 32.63 60.18
CA MET A 1 7.95 33.56 59.06
C MET A 1 8.46 32.73 57.91
N ASN A 2 7.63 32.72 56.85
CA ASN A 2 7.85 32.35 55.44
C ASN A 2 8.32 30.93 55.15
N GLU A 3 7.40 30.09 54.68
CA GLU A 3 6.88 29.92 53.32
C GLU A 3 7.86 29.18 52.40
N ASN A 4 7.61 27.88 52.25
CA ASN A 4 7.84 27.17 51.02
C ASN A 4 6.77 26.08 50.87
N LEU A 5 5.64 26.46 50.28
CA LEU A 5 4.64 25.55 49.74
C LEU A 5 5.15 24.90 48.46
N PRO A 6 5.01 23.57 48.27
CA PRO A 6 5.40 22.92 47.02
C PRO A 6 4.47 23.35 45.89
N LYS A 7 5.09 23.69 44.73
CA LYS A 7 4.40 24.04 43.50
C LYS A 7 3.35 23.01 43.13
N LYS A 8 2.11 23.44 42.99
CA LYS A 8 1.00 22.67 42.40
C LYS A 8 1.43 22.05 41.08
N ILE A 9 1.47 20.74 41.03
CA ILE A 9 1.58 19.98 39.76
C ILE A 9 0.31 20.33 38.97
N ARG A 10 0.47 21.12 37.90
CA ARG A 10 -0.59 21.37 36.91
C ARG A 10 -0.83 20.05 36.19
N VAL A 11 -1.93 19.38 36.49
CA VAL A 11 -2.45 18.31 35.66
C VAL A 11 -3.00 18.96 34.37
N GLU A 12 -2.31 18.78 33.24
CA GLU A 12 -2.83 19.23 31.98
C GLU A 12 -4.08 18.41 31.63
N PRO A 13 -5.14 19.04 31.06
CA PRO A 13 -6.39 18.33 30.80
C PRO A 13 -6.19 17.31 29.66
N ALA A 14 -6.82 16.14 29.82
CA ALA A 14 -6.76 15.01 28.89
C ALA A 14 -7.02 15.34 27.42
N ALA A 15 -7.72 16.46 27.13
CA ALA A 15 -7.95 16.97 25.78
C ALA A 15 -6.67 17.45 25.06
N ARG A 16 -5.60 17.79 25.79
CA ARG A 16 -4.34 18.24 25.18
C ARG A 16 -3.47 17.05 24.75
N GLN A 17 -3.53 15.94 25.47
CA GLN A 17 -2.78 14.71 25.14
C GLN A 17 -3.36 13.95 23.95
N VAL A 18 -4.68 13.91 23.79
CA VAL A 18 -5.33 13.35 22.60
C VAL A 18 -4.93 14.17 21.36
N ARG A 19 -4.78 15.50 21.50
CA ARG A 19 -4.41 16.39 20.40
C ARG A 19 -2.94 16.26 19.97
N THR A 20 -2.02 16.00 20.90
CA THR A 20 -0.60 15.75 20.57
C THR A 20 -0.41 14.41 19.87
N GLY A 21 -1.09 13.35 20.27
CA GLY A 21 -1.03 12.04 19.60
C GLY A 21 -1.55 12.09 18.16
N TRP A 22 -2.61 12.86 17.87
CA TRP A 22 -3.12 13.05 16.51
C TRP A 22 -2.16 13.84 15.61
N ILE A 23 -1.50 14.87 16.15
CA ILE A 23 -0.52 15.69 15.40
C ILE A 23 0.72 14.84 15.06
N GLU A 24 1.21 14.04 15.99
CA GLU A 24 2.33 13.14 15.76
C GLU A 24 1.99 12.07 14.71
N THR A 25 0.82 11.44 14.81
CA THR A 25 0.38 10.45 13.82
C THR A 25 0.23 11.08 12.43
N ALA A 26 -0.39 12.26 12.33
CA ALA A 26 -0.54 12.98 11.07
C ALA A 26 0.83 13.37 10.48
N GLY A 27 1.79 13.76 11.31
CA GLY A 27 3.17 14.06 10.91
C GLY A 27 3.87 12.84 10.30
N TRP A 28 3.75 11.67 10.93
CA TRP A 28 4.31 10.40 10.40
C TRP A 28 3.67 9.98 9.09
N LEU A 29 2.35 10.14 8.94
CA LEU A 29 1.64 9.84 7.70
C LEU A 29 2.10 10.73 6.55
N LEU A 30 2.23 12.03 6.80
CA LEU A 30 2.71 12.97 5.81
C LEU A 30 4.17 12.68 5.43
N LEU A 31 5.01 12.37 6.41
CA LEU A 31 6.41 12.00 6.16
C LEU A 31 6.50 10.71 5.32
N ALA A 32 5.72 9.69 5.64
CA ALA A 32 5.67 8.45 4.86
C ALA A 32 5.20 8.70 3.41
N ALA A 33 4.18 9.56 3.23
CA ALA A 33 3.68 9.95 1.92
C ALA A 33 4.75 10.70 1.12
N LEU A 34 5.44 11.65 1.73
CA LEU A 34 6.52 12.42 1.10
C LEU A 34 7.71 11.54 0.71
N LEU A 35 8.19 10.70 1.62
CA LEU A 35 9.31 9.79 1.36
C LEU A 35 8.98 8.79 0.25
N ASN A 36 7.79 8.20 0.29
CA ASN A 36 7.39 7.25 -0.75
C ASN A 36 7.14 7.95 -2.10
N THR A 37 6.57 9.15 -2.11
CA THR A 37 6.43 9.95 -3.34
C THR A 37 7.79 10.28 -3.94
N ALA A 38 8.76 10.69 -3.11
CA ALA A 38 10.13 10.95 -3.56
C ALA A 38 10.79 9.68 -4.13
N LEU A 39 10.59 8.53 -3.50
CA LEU A 39 11.08 7.23 -3.99
C LEU A 39 10.47 6.89 -5.35
N VAL A 40 9.14 7.00 -5.48
CA VAL A 40 8.42 6.73 -6.73
C VAL A 40 8.87 7.69 -7.83
N THR A 41 9.05 8.99 -7.52
CA THR A 41 9.58 9.97 -8.48
C THR A 41 11.01 9.60 -8.92
N GLY A 42 11.84 9.12 -7.99
CA GLY A 42 13.16 8.57 -8.32
C GLY A 42 13.07 7.40 -9.29
N LEU A 43 12.13 6.47 -9.08
CA LEU A 43 11.89 5.35 -10.00
C LEU A 43 11.38 5.82 -11.38
N VAL A 44 10.51 6.83 -11.43
CA VAL A 44 10.07 7.42 -12.72
C VAL A 44 11.28 7.89 -13.51
N ARG A 45 12.17 8.67 -12.88
CA ARG A 45 13.36 9.23 -13.54
C ARG A 45 14.36 8.19 -14.05
N THR A 46 14.30 6.95 -13.59
CA THR A 46 15.10 5.84 -14.14
C THR A 46 14.54 5.27 -15.44
N GLY A 47 13.34 5.64 -15.83
CA GLY A 47 12.65 5.10 -17.02
C GLY A 47 12.06 3.69 -16.84
N VAL A 48 12.27 3.04 -15.68
CA VAL A 48 11.77 1.66 -15.42
C VAL A 48 10.25 1.57 -15.51
N LEU A 49 9.53 2.65 -15.17
CA LEU A 49 8.06 2.70 -15.21
C LEU A 49 7.50 3.10 -16.58
N GLN A 50 8.32 3.63 -17.49
CA GLN A 50 7.90 4.09 -18.82
C GLN A 50 7.13 3.04 -19.61
N PRO A 51 7.55 1.76 -19.72
CA PRO A 51 6.80 0.76 -20.50
C PRO A 51 5.38 0.53 -19.99
N LEU A 52 5.20 0.62 -18.66
CA LEU A 52 3.89 0.48 -18.03
C LEU A 52 3.00 1.69 -18.30
N GLU A 53 3.55 2.90 -18.21
CA GLU A 53 2.82 4.13 -18.46
C GLU A 53 2.41 4.25 -19.94
N LEU A 54 3.31 3.89 -20.88
CA LEU A 54 2.98 3.82 -22.30
C LEU A 54 1.94 2.74 -22.62
N ALA A 55 1.94 1.61 -21.93
CA ALA A 55 0.89 0.60 -22.06
C ALA A 55 -0.48 1.11 -21.57
N VAL A 56 -0.51 1.94 -20.52
CA VAL A 56 -1.73 2.64 -20.06
C VAL A 56 -2.20 3.64 -21.11
N TYR A 57 -1.28 4.44 -21.66
CA TYR A 57 -1.56 5.37 -22.75
C TYR A 57 -2.22 4.68 -23.94
N ASP A 58 -1.61 3.59 -24.45
CA ASP A 58 -2.15 2.80 -25.56
C ASP A 58 -3.56 2.29 -25.27
N ARG A 59 -3.80 1.87 -24.02
CA ARG A 59 -5.11 1.40 -23.61
C ARG A 59 -6.14 2.54 -23.60
N PHE A 60 -5.79 3.68 -23.02
CA PHE A 60 -6.65 4.85 -23.01
C PHE A 60 -6.98 5.34 -24.41
N LEU A 61 -5.96 5.42 -25.27
CA LEU A 61 -6.13 5.79 -26.67
C LEU A 61 -7.06 4.82 -27.41
N SER A 62 -6.83 3.51 -27.24
CA SER A 62 -7.63 2.48 -27.90
C SER A 62 -9.10 2.46 -27.44
N PHE A 63 -9.40 2.90 -26.19
CA PHE A 63 -10.77 3.03 -25.71
C PHE A 63 -11.44 4.32 -26.16
N HIS A 64 -10.71 5.43 -26.14
CA HIS A 64 -11.24 6.75 -26.44
C HIS A 64 -11.55 6.93 -27.94
N ARG A 65 -10.75 6.33 -28.83
CA ARG A 65 -10.83 6.55 -30.27
C ARG A 65 -11.50 5.40 -31.05
N ARG A 66 -12.40 4.66 -30.39
CA ARG A 66 -13.12 3.51 -31.00
C ARG A 66 -14.16 3.90 -32.04
N ASP A 67 -14.67 5.13 -31.99
CA ASP A 67 -15.69 5.59 -32.93
C ASP A 67 -15.05 5.78 -34.30
N ALA A 68 -15.25 4.78 -35.18
CA ALA A 68 -14.74 4.75 -36.53
C ALA A 68 -15.50 5.75 -37.42
N HIS A 69 -15.13 7.02 -37.37
CA HIS A 69 -15.56 7.99 -38.37
C HIS A 69 -14.45 8.14 -39.39
N GLU A 70 -14.80 7.83 -40.62
CA GLU A 70 -13.94 8.08 -41.78
C GLU A 70 -13.65 9.58 -41.89
N ASP A 71 -12.37 9.96 -42.05
CA ASP A 71 -12.04 11.35 -42.33
C ASP A 71 -12.29 11.63 -43.84
N PRO A 72 -13.33 12.40 -44.14
CA PRO A 72 -13.73 12.61 -45.54
C PRO A 72 -12.74 13.45 -46.34
N ARG A 73 -11.71 14.04 -45.72
CA ARG A 73 -10.72 14.90 -46.39
C ARG A 73 -9.53 14.12 -46.93
N ILE A 74 -9.42 12.83 -46.53
CA ILE A 74 -8.24 12.00 -46.89
C ILE A 74 -8.70 10.74 -47.61
N ALA A 75 -7.95 10.34 -48.62
CA ALA A 75 -8.07 9.04 -49.26
C ALA A 75 -6.68 8.42 -49.44
N LEU A 76 -6.63 7.09 -49.42
CA LEU A 76 -5.42 6.32 -49.69
C LEU A 76 -5.50 5.63 -51.01
N VAL A 77 -4.41 5.65 -51.78
CA VAL A 77 -4.21 4.81 -52.97
C VAL A 77 -3.15 3.79 -52.64
N ALA A 78 -3.60 2.57 -52.44
CA ALA A 78 -2.80 1.43 -52.05
C ALA A 78 -2.04 0.85 -53.24
N TYR A 79 -0.71 0.77 -53.14
CA TYR A 79 0.11 -0.06 -54.02
C TYR A 79 0.17 -1.46 -53.40
N SER A 80 -0.80 -2.29 -53.80
CA SER A 80 -1.07 -3.62 -53.23
C SER A 80 -0.25 -4.73 -53.88
N GLU A 81 -0.25 -5.94 -53.28
CA GLU A 81 0.35 -7.14 -53.88
C GLU A 81 -0.18 -7.42 -55.33
N LYS A 82 -1.47 -7.18 -55.55
CA LYS A 82 -2.08 -7.36 -56.86
C LYS A 82 -1.56 -6.34 -57.89
N ASP A 83 -1.33 -5.10 -57.45
CA ASP A 83 -0.75 -4.06 -58.29
C ASP A 83 0.71 -4.37 -58.60
N ILE A 84 1.48 -4.91 -57.67
CA ILE A 84 2.87 -5.38 -57.89
C ILE A 84 2.90 -6.48 -58.93
N GLN A 85 2.02 -7.47 -58.84
CA GLN A 85 1.95 -8.56 -59.80
C GLN A 85 1.58 -8.08 -61.21
N ARG A 86 0.75 -7.03 -61.29
CA ARG A 86 0.26 -6.53 -62.59
C ARG A 86 1.15 -5.48 -63.22
N TYR A 87 1.68 -4.57 -62.43
CA TYR A 87 2.44 -3.40 -62.93
C TYR A 87 3.94 -3.47 -62.62
N GLY A 88 4.38 -4.50 -61.90
CA GLY A 88 5.76 -4.68 -61.47
C GLY A 88 6.15 -3.86 -60.23
N HIS A 89 7.35 -4.17 -59.73
CA HIS A 89 7.99 -3.39 -58.67
C HIS A 89 9.47 -3.19 -59.01
N PRO A 90 10.00 -1.97 -58.95
CA PRO A 90 9.31 -0.69 -58.70
C PRO A 90 8.35 -0.31 -59.84
N LEU A 91 7.27 0.44 -59.49
CA LEU A 91 6.29 0.94 -60.48
C LEU A 91 7.00 1.80 -61.53
N SER A 92 6.78 1.60 -62.82
CA SER A 92 7.42 2.36 -63.91
C SER A 92 7.03 3.85 -63.85
N ASP A 93 7.87 4.72 -64.42
CA ASP A 93 7.61 6.15 -64.53
C ASP A 93 6.34 6.46 -65.36
N GLU A 94 6.05 5.65 -66.36
CA GLU A 94 4.83 5.73 -67.18
C GLU A 94 3.57 5.41 -66.33
N ALA A 95 3.61 4.33 -65.56
CA ALA A 95 2.49 3.96 -64.69
C ALA A 95 2.27 5.01 -63.60
N LEU A 96 3.34 5.57 -63.05
CA LEU A 96 3.26 6.62 -62.04
C LEU A 96 2.71 7.93 -62.66
N ALA A 97 3.18 8.37 -63.82
CA ALA A 97 2.66 9.53 -64.53
C ALA A 97 1.16 9.38 -64.86
N ARG A 98 0.76 8.19 -65.29
CA ARG A 98 -0.65 7.84 -65.54
C ARG A 98 -1.48 7.90 -64.29
N LEU A 99 -0.97 7.39 -63.15
CA LEU A 99 -1.65 7.43 -61.86
C LEU A 99 -1.86 8.87 -61.40
N LEU A 100 -0.80 9.69 -61.42
CA LEU A 100 -0.87 11.10 -61.00
C LEU A 100 -1.84 11.90 -61.88
N SER A 101 -1.82 11.65 -63.22
CA SER A 101 -2.76 12.27 -64.18
C SER A 101 -4.21 11.86 -63.88
N ALA A 102 -4.46 10.58 -63.59
CA ALA A 102 -5.78 10.09 -63.18
C ALA A 102 -6.29 10.76 -61.91
N LEU A 103 -5.43 10.85 -60.87
CA LEU A 103 -5.78 11.51 -59.60
C LEU A 103 -6.06 13.01 -59.78
N ASP A 104 -5.32 13.69 -60.67
CA ASP A 104 -5.65 15.07 -61.00
C ASP A 104 -6.99 15.17 -61.74
N GLY A 105 -7.28 14.23 -62.67
CA GLY A 105 -8.57 14.10 -63.35
C GLY A 105 -9.75 13.83 -62.43
N TYR A 106 -9.57 13.07 -61.32
CA TYR A 106 -10.54 12.89 -60.25
C TYR A 106 -10.73 14.16 -59.40
N GLY A 107 -9.87 15.16 -59.55
CA GLY A 107 -9.94 16.42 -58.84
C GLY A 107 -9.38 16.34 -57.43
N ALA A 108 -8.41 15.46 -57.16
CA ALA A 108 -7.67 15.44 -55.91
C ALA A 108 -7.12 16.83 -55.59
N ARG A 109 -7.21 17.31 -54.34
CA ARG A 109 -6.70 18.63 -53.96
C ARG A 109 -5.18 18.66 -53.97
N VAL A 110 -4.55 17.69 -53.38
CA VAL A 110 -3.11 17.47 -53.30
C VAL A 110 -2.83 15.97 -53.20
N VAL A 111 -1.69 15.53 -53.72
CA VAL A 111 -1.26 14.12 -53.67
C VAL A 111 0.04 14.01 -52.89
N GLY A 112 0.08 13.13 -51.88
CA GLY A 112 1.31 12.70 -51.21
C GLY A 112 1.80 11.41 -51.86
N LEU A 113 3.01 11.40 -52.38
CA LEU A 113 3.62 10.22 -52.99
C LEU A 113 4.65 9.62 -52.03
N ASP A 114 4.23 8.62 -51.27
CA ASP A 114 5.09 7.87 -50.32
C ASP A 114 5.77 6.69 -51.04
N ILE A 115 6.49 7.04 -52.13
CA ILE A 115 7.27 6.13 -52.95
C ILE A 115 8.58 6.82 -53.31
N PHE A 116 9.71 6.19 -52.98
CA PHE A 116 11.03 6.70 -53.36
C PHE A 116 11.22 6.66 -54.89
N ARG A 117 11.79 7.75 -55.44
CA ARG A 117 12.00 7.89 -56.90
C ARG A 117 13.30 8.66 -57.20
N ASP A 118 14.37 8.32 -56.52
CA ASP A 118 15.69 8.93 -56.70
C ASP A 118 16.33 8.61 -58.06
N ILE A 119 15.93 7.48 -58.67
CA ILE A 119 16.36 7.05 -60.00
C ILE A 119 15.18 6.84 -60.95
N PRO A 120 15.32 7.08 -62.27
CA PRO A 120 14.29 6.79 -63.25
C PRO A 120 14.02 5.27 -63.39
N ILE A 121 12.76 4.89 -63.49
CA ILE A 121 12.32 3.51 -63.73
C ILE A 121 11.60 3.44 -65.09
N PRO A 122 12.27 3.01 -66.17
CA PRO A 122 11.69 3.01 -67.51
C PRO A 122 10.51 2.02 -67.56
N PRO A 123 9.55 2.28 -68.54
CA PRO A 123 9.49 3.45 -69.43
C PRO A 123 8.78 4.64 -68.78
N GLY A 124 8.80 5.82 -69.47
CA GLY A 124 7.91 6.94 -69.15
C GLY A 124 8.55 8.13 -68.50
N ARG A 125 9.88 8.22 -68.44
CA ARG A 125 10.61 9.32 -67.77
C ARG A 125 10.12 10.70 -68.23
N GLU A 126 9.99 10.95 -69.52
CA GLU A 126 9.56 12.25 -70.10
C GLU A 126 8.12 12.59 -69.62
N ALA A 127 7.23 11.61 -69.56
CA ALA A 127 5.86 11.78 -69.20
C ALA A 127 5.79 12.20 -67.71
N LEU A 128 6.60 11.56 -66.81
CA LEU A 128 6.62 11.89 -65.36
C LEU A 128 7.25 13.27 -65.16
N GLU A 129 8.39 13.58 -65.79
CA GLU A 129 9.00 14.94 -65.71
C GLU A 129 8.05 16.01 -66.21
N GLY A 130 7.31 15.74 -67.31
CA GLY A 130 6.29 16.63 -67.89
C GLY A 130 5.18 16.96 -66.86
N PHE A 131 4.64 15.94 -66.18
CA PHE A 131 3.62 16.14 -65.14
C PHE A 131 4.09 17.08 -64.05
N PHE A 132 5.29 16.85 -63.52
CA PHE A 132 5.84 17.71 -62.45
C PHE A 132 6.16 19.12 -62.87
N LYS A 133 6.47 19.36 -64.16
CA LYS A 133 6.64 20.71 -64.72
C LYS A 133 5.30 21.46 -64.88
N GLU A 134 4.24 20.75 -65.25
CA GLU A 134 2.91 21.32 -65.47
C GLU A 134 2.18 21.57 -64.16
N LYS A 135 2.42 20.73 -63.16
CA LYS A 135 1.72 20.73 -61.87
C LYS A 135 2.69 20.80 -60.70
N PRO A 136 3.52 21.83 -60.54
CA PRO A 136 4.68 21.82 -59.61
C PRO A 136 4.29 21.72 -58.15
N ARG A 137 3.09 22.14 -57.74
CA ARG A 137 2.65 22.10 -56.31
C ARG A 137 1.53 21.07 -56.07
N LYS A 138 1.26 20.20 -57.04
CA LYS A 138 0.19 19.22 -56.94
C LYS A 138 0.56 17.98 -56.13
N VAL A 139 1.85 17.61 -56.18
CA VAL A 139 2.36 16.40 -55.56
C VAL A 139 3.47 16.70 -54.57
N VAL A 140 3.34 16.21 -53.36
CA VAL A 140 4.42 16.13 -52.36
C VAL A 140 5.13 14.81 -52.53
N THR A 141 6.41 14.85 -52.86
CA THR A 141 7.28 13.68 -52.98
C THR A 141 8.11 13.50 -51.72
N ILE A 142 8.79 12.33 -51.62
CA ILE A 142 9.56 12.00 -50.42
C ILE A 142 11.05 11.88 -50.68
N ARG A 143 11.78 12.09 -49.61
CA ARG A 143 13.19 11.73 -49.36
C ARG A 143 13.31 11.00 -48.04
N LEU A 144 14.37 10.27 -47.81
CA LEU A 144 14.73 9.74 -46.51
C LEU A 144 15.89 10.57 -45.95
N MET A 145 15.79 10.96 -44.69
CA MET A 145 16.84 11.67 -43.97
C MET A 145 17.87 10.72 -43.43
N GLY A 146 18.89 10.33 -43.64
CA GLY A 146 19.78 9.34 -43.06
C GLY A 146 19.99 9.55 -41.58
N GLU A 147 20.18 8.50 -40.83
CA GLU A 147 20.59 8.53 -39.45
C GLU A 147 22.12 8.41 -39.33
N GLY A 148 22.77 9.30 -38.59
CA GLY A 148 24.21 9.29 -38.36
C GLY A 148 25.02 9.34 -39.69
N ASP A 149 25.93 8.39 -39.90
CA ASP A 149 26.71 8.24 -41.13
C ASP A 149 25.92 7.56 -42.29
N GLY A 150 24.64 7.21 -42.03
CA GLY A 150 23.76 6.59 -43.01
C GLY A 150 23.42 7.56 -44.16
N LYS A 151 23.62 7.12 -45.40
CA LYS A 151 23.16 7.89 -46.58
C LYS A 151 21.66 7.71 -46.69
N GLY A 152 20.88 8.76 -46.44
CA GLY A 152 19.45 8.78 -46.73
C GLY A 152 19.17 8.55 -48.25
N VAL A 153 17.90 8.62 -48.62
CA VAL A 153 17.49 8.59 -50.03
C VAL A 153 17.34 10.04 -50.52
N PRO A 154 18.05 10.44 -51.57
CA PRO A 154 17.97 11.79 -52.10
C PRO A 154 16.59 12.14 -52.66
N PRO A 155 16.27 13.42 -52.88
CA PRO A 155 15.03 13.84 -53.52
C PRO A 155 14.84 13.17 -54.87
N PRO A 156 13.57 12.99 -55.32
CA PRO A 156 13.28 12.41 -56.62
C PRO A 156 13.93 13.16 -57.77
N TYR A 157 14.42 12.44 -58.77
CA TYR A 157 15.16 13.01 -59.90
C TYR A 157 14.35 14.01 -60.73
N MET A 158 12.99 13.86 -60.76
CA MET A 158 12.10 14.66 -61.59
C MET A 158 11.66 15.99 -60.97
N VAL A 159 11.96 16.24 -59.68
CA VAL A 159 11.49 17.45 -58.95
C VAL A 159 12.38 18.64 -59.25
N GLY A 160 11.75 19.79 -59.52
CA GLY A 160 12.40 21.10 -59.60
C GLY A 160 12.33 21.86 -58.26
N LYS A 161 12.82 23.11 -58.26
CA LYS A 161 12.85 23.93 -57.04
C LYS A 161 11.46 24.27 -56.46
N GLU A 162 10.44 24.23 -57.30
CA GLU A 162 9.06 24.58 -56.91
C GLU A 162 8.24 23.38 -56.42
N ASN A 163 8.77 22.17 -56.63
CA ASN A 163 8.09 20.96 -56.18
C ASN A 163 8.35 20.70 -54.71
N PRO A 164 7.31 20.47 -53.89
CA PRO A 164 7.48 20.15 -52.46
C PRO A 164 8.06 18.74 -52.27
N VAL A 165 9.14 18.67 -51.48
CA VAL A 165 9.80 17.42 -51.14
C VAL A 165 9.82 17.33 -49.61
N GLY A 166 9.08 16.36 -49.05
CA GLY A 166 9.07 16.06 -47.62
C GLY A 166 9.98 14.89 -47.30
N PHE A 167 10.27 14.72 -46.02
CA PHE A 167 10.85 13.46 -45.55
C PHE A 167 9.73 12.50 -45.09
N SER A 168 9.97 11.19 -45.24
CA SER A 168 9.03 10.13 -44.80
C SER A 168 9.47 9.39 -43.56
N ASP A 169 10.47 9.90 -42.85
CA ASP A 169 10.97 9.29 -41.60
C ASP A 169 9.86 9.29 -40.52
N ILE A 170 9.69 8.15 -39.86
CA ILE A 170 8.70 7.93 -38.81
C ILE A 170 9.44 7.61 -37.53
N VAL A 171 9.08 8.33 -36.44
CA VAL A 171 9.67 8.12 -35.12
C VAL A 171 9.01 6.90 -34.48
N MET A 172 9.83 5.91 -34.15
CA MET A 172 9.40 4.72 -33.42
C MET A 172 9.89 4.78 -31.96
N ASP A 173 9.02 4.45 -31.05
CA ASP A 173 9.39 4.27 -29.65
C ASP A 173 10.15 2.96 -29.44
N HIS A 174 10.76 2.83 -28.27
CA HIS A 174 11.40 1.59 -27.88
C HIS A 174 10.36 0.45 -27.93
N GLY A 175 10.63 -0.59 -28.70
CA GLY A 175 9.67 -1.67 -29.00
C GLY A 175 8.93 -1.54 -30.33
N GLY A 176 9.30 -0.56 -31.18
CA GLY A 176 8.84 -0.43 -32.54
C GLY A 176 7.43 0.12 -32.71
N VAL A 177 6.82 0.69 -31.66
CA VAL A 177 5.48 1.28 -31.73
C VAL A 177 5.55 2.75 -32.08
N VAL A 178 4.79 3.18 -33.09
CA VAL A 178 4.67 4.57 -33.51
C VAL A 178 3.58 5.25 -32.69
N ARG A 179 4.00 6.22 -31.82
CA ARG A 179 3.09 7.08 -31.06
C ARG A 179 3.26 8.54 -31.38
N ARG A 180 4.37 8.88 -32.02
CA ARG A 180 4.80 10.26 -32.29
C ARG A 180 4.86 10.54 -33.78
N GLY A 181 4.41 11.72 -34.16
CA GLY A 181 4.60 12.27 -35.49
C GLY A 181 5.71 13.31 -35.45
N LEU A 182 6.40 13.47 -36.60
CA LEU A 182 7.48 14.42 -36.78
C LEU A 182 7.06 15.43 -37.85
N LEU A 183 7.10 16.73 -37.50
CA LEU A 183 6.67 17.80 -38.41
C LEU A 183 7.82 18.33 -39.26
N PHE A 184 8.92 18.68 -38.62
CA PHE A 184 10.11 19.16 -39.30
C PHE A 184 11.37 18.83 -38.50
N LEU A 185 12.50 18.77 -39.26
CA LEU A 185 13.85 18.61 -38.74
C LEU A 185 14.67 19.83 -39.11
N ASP A 186 15.49 20.30 -38.20
CA ASP A 186 16.45 21.37 -38.41
C ASP A 186 17.86 20.78 -38.21
N ASP A 187 18.68 20.86 -39.27
CA ASP A 187 20.09 20.41 -39.24
C ASP A 187 21.07 21.56 -38.94
N GLY A 188 20.52 22.75 -38.58
CA GLY A 188 21.28 23.97 -38.32
C GLY A 188 21.61 24.80 -39.55
N GLU A 189 21.45 24.23 -40.77
CA GLU A 189 21.59 24.95 -42.05
C GLU A 189 20.24 25.09 -42.75
N ARG A 190 19.38 24.08 -42.63
CA ARG A 190 18.09 24.00 -43.32
C ARG A 190 17.02 23.30 -42.48
N ILE A 191 15.79 23.75 -42.65
CA ILE A 191 14.61 23.08 -42.11
C ILE A 191 14.04 22.17 -43.18
N TYR A 192 13.87 20.90 -42.82
CA TYR A 192 13.22 19.89 -43.64
C TYR A 192 11.84 19.62 -43.09
N TYR A 193 10.83 19.58 -43.93
CA TYR A 193 9.44 19.33 -43.55
C TYR A 193 9.05 17.90 -43.83
N SER A 194 8.20 17.32 -43.00
CA SER A 194 7.69 15.98 -43.26
C SER A 194 6.68 15.95 -44.41
N LEU A 195 6.52 14.76 -45.03
CA LEU A 195 5.46 14.49 -46.02
C LEU A 195 4.10 14.92 -45.47
N SER A 196 3.79 14.56 -44.24
CA SER A 196 2.51 14.83 -43.57
C SER A 196 2.26 16.33 -43.38
N LEU A 197 3.27 17.09 -42.96
CA LEU A 197 3.13 18.54 -42.77
C LEU A 197 2.95 19.24 -44.11
N LEU A 198 3.79 18.95 -45.11
CA LEU A 198 3.67 19.59 -46.42
C LEU A 198 2.31 19.30 -47.07
N LEU A 199 1.85 18.05 -46.97
CA LEU A 199 0.55 17.67 -47.51
C LEU A 199 -0.60 18.43 -46.83
N ALA A 200 -0.56 18.56 -45.50
CA ALA A 200 -1.53 19.34 -44.74
C ALA A 200 -1.47 20.84 -45.10
N LEU A 201 -0.27 21.42 -45.22
CA LEU A 201 -0.11 22.83 -45.56
C LEU A 201 -0.65 23.16 -46.97
N LEU A 202 -0.33 22.32 -47.99
CA LEU A 202 -0.87 22.51 -49.34
C LEU A 202 -2.39 22.32 -49.39
N TYR A 203 -2.94 21.42 -48.56
CA TYR A 203 -4.39 21.32 -48.41
C TYR A 203 -4.99 22.62 -47.84
N LEU A 204 -4.40 23.11 -46.74
CA LEU A 204 -4.88 24.28 -45.99
C LEU A 204 -4.67 25.61 -46.72
N GLU A 205 -3.76 25.67 -47.71
CA GLU A 205 -3.52 26.89 -48.54
C GLU A 205 -4.82 27.39 -49.19
N LYS A 206 -5.70 26.49 -49.64
CA LYS A 206 -7.00 26.85 -50.22
C LYS A 206 -7.99 27.38 -49.16
N GLU A 207 -7.79 27.06 -47.91
CA GLU A 207 -8.59 27.58 -46.79
C GLU A 207 -8.03 28.91 -46.22
N GLY A 208 -6.92 29.39 -46.81
CA GLY A 208 -6.24 30.62 -46.37
C GLY A 208 -5.49 30.46 -45.06
N ILE A 209 -5.23 29.22 -44.61
CA ILE A 209 -4.52 28.93 -43.35
C ILE A 209 -3.04 28.67 -43.66
N ALA A 210 -2.17 29.47 -43.05
CA ALA A 210 -0.73 29.30 -43.09
C ALA A 210 -0.16 29.00 -41.70
N PRO A 211 0.96 28.29 -41.59
CA PRO A 211 1.65 28.09 -40.32
C PRO A 211 2.26 29.41 -39.83
N VAL A 212 2.08 29.71 -38.55
CA VAL A 212 2.67 30.89 -37.89
C VAL A 212 3.26 30.48 -36.56
N ALA A 213 4.30 31.23 -36.14
CA ALA A 213 4.77 31.11 -34.77
C ALA A 213 3.68 31.60 -33.81
N ASP A 214 3.53 30.95 -32.68
CA ASP A 214 2.58 31.40 -31.65
C ASP A 214 3.03 32.74 -31.06
N ALA A 215 2.07 33.64 -30.80
CA ALA A 215 2.38 34.98 -30.35
C ALA A 215 2.97 35.03 -28.94
N GLU A 216 2.58 34.08 -28.05
CA GLU A 216 3.05 34.03 -26.67
C GLU A 216 4.31 33.17 -26.52
N SER A 217 4.48 32.17 -27.42
CA SER A 217 5.57 31.19 -27.39
C SER A 217 6.08 30.97 -28.83
N PRO A 218 7.05 31.72 -29.32
CA PRO A 218 7.51 31.67 -30.72
C PRO A 218 8.09 30.30 -31.16
N ASP A 219 8.49 29.48 -30.22
CA ASP A 219 8.92 28.08 -30.42
C ASP A 219 7.77 27.13 -30.76
N ARG A 220 6.53 27.59 -30.63
CA ARG A 220 5.33 26.79 -30.91
C ARG A 220 4.75 27.11 -32.26
N LEU A 221 4.35 26.05 -32.97
CA LEU A 221 3.70 26.13 -34.27
C LEU A 221 2.19 26.34 -34.05
N ARG A 222 1.65 27.46 -34.50
CA ARG A 222 0.22 27.66 -34.58
C ARG A 222 -0.27 27.38 -36.03
N LEU A 223 -1.28 26.52 -36.12
CA LEU A 223 -1.94 26.14 -37.37
C LEU A 223 -3.45 26.38 -37.21
N GLY A 224 -3.97 27.38 -37.88
CA GLY A 224 -5.33 27.83 -37.72
C GLY A 224 -5.60 28.31 -36.26
N SER A 225 -6.54 27.67 -35.57
CA SER A 225 -6.91 27.99 -34.20
C SER A 225 -6.10 27.21 -33.14
N THR A 226 -5.29 26.25 -33.55
CA THR A 226 -4.59 25.33 -32.62
C THR A 226 -3.08 25.59 -32.63
N THR A 227 -2.50 25.55 -31.42
CA THR A 227 -1.06 25.65 -31.22
C THR A 227 -0.51 24.27 -30.87
N PHE A 228 0.48 23.82 -31.62
CA PHE A 228 1.28 22.64 -31.31
C PHE A 228 2.47 23.07 -30.43
N ARG A 229 2.73 22.29 -29.40
CA ARG A 229 3.95 22.37 -28.59
C ARG A 229 4.87 21.24 -29.02
N PRO A 230 6.18 21.47 -29.20
CA PRO A 230 7.11 20.36 -29.41
C PRO A 230 7.12 19.45 -28.18
N LEU A 231 7.25 18.14 -28.43
CA LEU A 231 7.41 17.16 -27.37
C LEU A 231 8.77 17.35 -26.70
N GLU A 232 8.80 17.34 -25.38
CA GLU A 232 10.03 17.34 -24.59
C GLU A 232 10.40 15.90 -24.17
N PRO A 233 11.69 15.62 -23.86
CA PRO A 233 12.16 14.27 -23.54
C PRO A 233 11.42 13.54 -22.42
N ASP A 234 10.87 14.30 -21.44
CA ASP A 234 10.24 13.79 -20.24
C ASP A 234 8.73 14.08 -20.19
N ASP A 235 8.07 14.34 -21.33
CA ASP A 235 6.64 14.63 -21.38
C ASP A 235 5.79 13.37 -21.11
N GLY A 236 4.80 13.50 -20.25
CA GLY A 236 3.83 12.45 -19.93
C GLY A 236 4.50 11.20 -19.35
N GLY A 237 4.39 10.06 -20.06
CA GLY A 237 5.03 8.82 -19.59
C GLY A 237 6.43 8.59 -20.12
N TYR A 238 6.99 9.50 -20.90
CA TYR A 238 8.35 9.39 -21.43
C TYR A 238 9.41 9.78 -20.41
N VAL A 239 10.60 9.22 -20.54
CA VAL A 239 11.78 9.56 -19.75
C VAL A 239 13.00 9.52 -20.66
N GLY A 240 13.61 10.69 -20.88
CA GLY A 240 14.78 10.81 -21.75
C GLY A 240 14.52 10.38 -23.20
N ALA A 241 13.29 10.53 -23.70
CA ALA A 241 12.97 10.19 -25.08
C ALA A 241 13.76 11.07 -26.05
N ASP A 242 14.17 10.50 -27.19
CA ASP A 242 14.69 11.32 -28.29
C ASP A 242 13.59 12.24 -28.82
N ALA A 243 13.67 13.51 -28.47
CA ALA A 243 12.77 14.57 -28.89
C ALA A 243 13.37 15.41 -30.03
N GLY A 244 14.37 14.90 -30.76
CA GLY A 244 15.00 15.60 -31.88
C GLY A 244 13.98 15.98 -32.95
N GLY A 245 14.10 17.19 -33.51
CA GLY A 245 13.10 17.74 -34.41
C GLY A 245 11.81 18.19 -33.70
N TYR A 246 10.80 18.55 -34.49
CA TYR A 246 9.51 18.99 -33.94
C TYR A 246 8.52 17.84 -33.92
N GLN A 247 8.43 17.19 -32.76
CA GLN A 247 7.58 16.01 -32.59
C GLN A 247 6.27 16.35 -31.85
N PHE A 248 5.24 15.56 -32.07
CA PHE A 248 3.94 15.64 -31.37
C PHE A 248 3.32 14.25 -31.24
N LEU A 249 2.40 14.04 -30.29
CA LEU A 249 1.70 12.77 -30.14
C LEU A 249 0.62 12.61 -31.20
N LEU A 250 0.61 11.44 -31.83
CA LEU A 250 -0.45 11.04 -32.75
C LEU A 250 -1.67 10.55 -31.98
N ASP A 251 -2.84 11.06 -32.36
CA ASP A 251 -4.10 10.74 -31.68
C ASP A 251 -4.85 9.54 -32.27
N PHE A 252 -4.47 9.10 -33.47
CA PHE A 252 -5.05 7.98 -34.20
C PHE A 252 -6.60 7.96 -34.17
N LYS A 253 -7.24 9.11 -34.32
CA LYS A 253 -8.71 9.23 -34.28
C LYS A 253 -9.33 8.40 -35.40
N GLY A 254 -10.40 7.65 -35.07
CA GLY A 254 -11.04 6.72 -35.99
C GLY A 254 -10.43 5.32 -36.01
N GLY A 255 -9.38 5.04 -35.25
CA GLY A 255 -8.78 3.71 -35.13
C GLY A 255 -7.70 3.43 -36.16
N ARG A 256 -7.62 2.19 -36.65
CA ARG A 256 -6.46 1.71 -37.44
C ARG A 256 -6.36 2.30 -38.82
N SER A 257 -7.46 2.51 -39.55
CA SER A 257 -7.46 3.04 -40.91
C SER A 257 -8.82 3.66 -41.23
N PRO A 258 -9.09 4.89 -40.70
CA PRO A 258 -10.36 5.57 -40.91
C PRO A 258 -10.34 6.35 -42.26
N PHE A 259 -9.89 5.76 -43.30
CA PHE A 259 -9.75 6.42 -44.61
C PHE A 259 -10.31 5.55 -45.72
N ALA A 260 -10.87 6.20 -46.74
CA ALA A 260 -11.20 5.51 -47.99
C ALA A 260 -9.94 4.98 -48.67
N VAL A 261 -9.92 3.71 -49.03
CA VAL A 261 -8.76 3.05 -49.65
C VAL A 261 -9.15 2.53 -51.04
N PHE A 262 -8.34 2.86 -52.02
CA PHE A 262 -8.48 2.40 -53.41
C PHE A 262 -7.16 1.80 -53.85
N THR A 263 -7.18 0.77 -54.68
CA THR A 263 -5.99 0.20 -55.33
C THR A 263 -5.60 1.02 -56.59
N ILE A 264 -4.35 0.92 -57.04
CA ILE A 264 -3.91 1.55 -58.31
C ILE A 264 -4.76 1.05 -59.45
N GLN A 265 -5.09 -0.24 -59.45
CA GLN A 265 -5.95 -0.82 -60.46
C GLN A 265 -7.33 -0.18 -60.53
N GLU A 266 -7.99 0.01 -59.37
CA GLU A 266 -9.31 0.65 -59.30
C GLU A 266 -9.28 2.08 -59.86
N ILE A 267 -8.21 2.81 -59.61
CA ILE A 267 -8.01 4.15 -60.19
C ILE A 267 -7.90 4.07 -61.69
N PHE A 268 -7.11 3.12 -62.23
CA PHE A 268 -6.90 2.97 -63.68
C PHE A 268 -8.14 2.47 -64.42
N ASP A 269 -8.95 1.65 -63.76
CA ASP A 269 -10.19 1.10 -64.35
C ASP A 269 -11.37 2.07 -64.19
N GLY A 270 -11.19 3.22 -63.53
CA GLY A 270 -12.26 4.20 -63.26
C GLY A 270 -13.31 3.70 -62.28
N ALA A 271 -12.97 2.69 -61.48
CA ALA A 271 -13.89 2.06 -60.53
C ALA A 271 -14.05 2.86 -59.20
N ALA A 272 -13.10 3.74 -58.90
CA ALA A 272 -13.21 4.62 -57.74
C ALA A 272 -14.30 5.67 -57.98
N PRO A 273 -15.25 5.89 -57.01
CA PRO A 273 -16.24 6.95 -57.12
C PRO A 273 -15.56 8.34 -57.23
N PRO A 274 -15.92 9.20 -58.18
CA PRO A 274 -15.29 10.52 -58.32
C PRO A 274 -15.36 11.36 -57.01
N GLU A 275 -16.43 11.27 -56.28
CA GLU A 275 -16.62 12.00 -55.01
C GLU A 275 -15.65 11.54 -53.94
N ALA A 276 -15.16 10.31 -54.03
CA ALA A 276 -14.27 9.73 -53.01
C ALA A 276 -12.85 10.28 -53.06
N LEU A 277 -12.47 10.98 -54.15
CA LEU A 277 -11.15 11.56 -54.35
C LEU A 277 -11.18 13.08 -54.56
N ARG A 278 -12.35 13.63 -54.95
CA ARG A 278 -12.50 15.06 -55.24
C ARG A 278 -12.24 15.91 -54.02
N ASP A 279 -11.38 16.91 -54.17
CA ASP A 279 -11.00 17.89 -53.16
C ASP A 279 -10.41 17.29 -51.87
N ARG A 280 -9.89 16.05 -51.96
CA ARG A 280 -9.22 15.36 -50.84
C ARG A 280 -7.68 15.43 -50.98
N ALA A 281 -7.01 15.29 -49.84
CA ALA A 281 -5.59 14.91 -49.77
C ALA A 281 -5.50 13.40 -50.06
N VAL A 282 -4.81 13.02 -51.10
CA VAL A 282 -4.67 11.62 -51.51
C VAL A 282 -3.24 11.16 -51.23
N LEU A 283 -3.07 10.15 -50.36
CA LEU A 283 -1.76 9.53 -50.17
C LEU A 283 -1.66 8.25 -51.00
N VAL A 284 -0.57 8.17 -51.76
CA VAL A 284 -0.20 6.98 -52.53
C VAL A 284 0.97 6.31 -51.85
N GLY A 285 0.80 5.07 -51.39
CA GLY A 285 1.87 4.36 -50.70
C GLY A 285 1.69 2.84 -50.74
N SER A 286 2.72 2.13 -50.33
CA SER A 286 2.70 0.67 -50.32
C SER A 286 1.79 0.12 -49.21
N THR A 287 1.00 -0.90 -49.58
CA THR A 287 0.25 -1.76 -48.67
C THR A 287 0.56 -3.23 -48.85
N ALA A 288 1.58 -3.52 -49.68
CA ALA A 288 2.03 -4.89 -49.98
C ALA A 288 2.90 -5.42 -48.82
N GLU A 289 2.54 -6.58 -48.26
CA GLU A 289 3.30 -7.22 -47.21
C GLU A 289 4.73 -7.59 -47.61
N SER A 290 4.92 -7.93 -48.93
CA SER A 290 6.21 -8.27 -49.49
C SER A 290 7.24 -7.12 -49.44
N LEU A 291 6.79 -5.86 -49.32
CA LEU A 291 7.66 -4.69 -49.23
C LEU A 291 8.06 -4.33 -47.77
N GLY A 292 7.42 -4.95 -46.78
CA GLY A 292 7.85 -4.86 -45.40
C GLY A 292 7.64 -3.51 -44.72
N ASP A 293 6.92 -2.57 -45.34
CA ASP A 293 6.64 -1.23 -44.76
C ASP A 293 5.43 -1.25 -43.82
N PHE A 294 5.54 -2.01 -42.72
CA PHE A 294 4.48 -2.15 -41.73
C PHE A 294 4.95 -1.77 -40.35
N LEU A 295 4.19 -0.95 -39.65
CA LEU A 295 4.50 -0.34 -38.41
C LEU A 295 3.47 -0.71 -37.30
N PHE A 296 3.94 -0.94 -36.09
CA PHE A 296 3.06 -1.11 -34.94
C PHE A 296 2.52 0.24 -34.48
N ILE A 297 1.22 0.31 -34.20
CA ILE A 297 0.54 1.47 -33.63
C ILE A 297 -0.14 1.10 -32.31
N PRO A 298 -0.58 2.08 -31.48
CA PRO A 298 -1.16 1.83 -30.14
C PRO A 298 -2.52 1.12 -30.14
N PHE A 299 -2.76 0.19 -31.05
CA PHE A 299 -4.01 -0.57 -31.14
C PHE A 299 -3.73 -2.07 -31.21
N LYS A 300 -4.57 -2.87 -30.53
CA LYS A 300 -4.51 -4.32 -30.67
C LYS A 300 -4.88 -4.75 -32.09
N GLY A 301 -4.11 -5.66 -32.66
CA GLY A 301 -4.48 -6.33 -33.91
C GLY A 301 -3.52 -6.17 -35.10
N GLY A 302 -2.24 -5.89 -34.81
CA GLY A 302 -1.19 -5.95 -35.83
C GLY A 302 -0.64 -4.59 -36.31
N THR A 303 0.06 -4.63 -37.41
CA THR A 303 0.73 -3.48 -38.01
C THR A 303 -0.19 -2.76 -38.99
N VAL A 304 0.17 -1.54 -39.36
CA VAL A 304 -0.42 -0.77 -40.47
C VAL A 304 0.67 -0.33 -41.41
N PRO A 305 0.36 -0.10 -42.73
CA PRO A 305 1.32 0.48 -43.67
C PRO A 305 1.80 1.86 -43.24
N GLY A 306 3.04 2.24 -43.56
CA GLY A 306 3.60 3.57 -43.27
C GLY A 306 2.75 4.71 -43.84
N ALA A 307 2.21 4.59 -45.01
CA ALA A 307 1.29 5.56 -45.61
C ALA A 307 0.04 5.83 -44.72
N VAL A 308 -0.46 4.82 -43.97
CA VAL A 308 -1.58 5.00 -43.04
C VAL A 308 -1.16 5.86 -41.85
N VAL A 309 0.07 5.71 -41.36
CA VAL A 309 0.61 6.56 -40.29
C VAL A 309 0.70 8.02 -40.73
N HIS A 310 1.21 8.25 -41.93
CA HIS A 310 1.24 9.59 -42.54
C HIS A 310 -0.18 10.16 -42.71
N ALA A 311 -1.14 9.35 -43.12
CA ALA A 311 -2.55 9.77 -43.21
C ALA A 311 -3.13 10.20 -41.86
N HIS A 312 -2.81 9.48 -40.80
CA HIS A 312 -3.22 9.88 -39.43
C HIS A 312 -2.61 11.23 -39.04
N ALA A 313 -1.33 11.43 -39.31
CA ALA A 313 -0.68 12.71 -39.04
C ALA A 313 -1.32 13.87 -39.82
N VAL A 314 -1.61 13.68 -41.11
CA VAL A 314 -2.32 14.66 -41.97
C VAL A 314 -3.72 14.93 -41.39
N SER A 315 -4.48 13.88 -41.05
CA SER A 315 -5.82 14.01 -40.53
C SER A 315 -5.83 14.83 -39.21
N GLN A 316 -4.90 14.56 -38.31
CA GLN A 316 -4.77 15.31 -37.04
C GLN A 316 -4.43 16.80 -37.32
N LEU A 317 -3.48 17.07 -38.22
CA LEU A 317 -3.13 18.46 -38.56
C LEU A 317 -4.31 19.22 -39.18
N LEU A 318 -5.07 18.59 -40.07
CA LEU A 318 -6.26 19.19 -40.69
C LEU A 318 -7.37 19.44 -39.65
N ARG A 319 -7.66 18.49 -38.79
CA ARG A 319 -8.64 18.67 -37.71
C ARG A 319 -8.21 19.77 -36.73
N SER A 320 -6.94 19.80 -36.39
CA SER A 320 -6.42 20.85 -35.49
C SER A 320 -6.58 22.23 -36.13
N ALA A 321 -6.29 22.37 -37.42
CA ALA A 321 -6.38 23.63 -38.14
C ALA A 321 -7.82 24.12 -38.37
N LEU A 322 -8.71 23.19 -38.75
CA LEU A 322 -10.06 23.50 -39.21
C LEU A 322 -11.12 23.38 -38.15
N GLU A 323 -10.98 22.45 -37.23
CA GLU A 323 -11.97 22.12 -36.18
C GLU A 323 -11.50 22.56 -34.78
N GLY A 324 -10.25 22.95 -34.60
CA GLY A 324 -9.69 23.32 -33.31
C GLY A 324 -9.40 22.12 -32.38
N ASP A 325 -9.29 20.91 -32.96
CA ASP A 325 -8.95 19.69 -32.21
C ASP A 325 -7.51 19.81 -31.65
N SER A 326 -7.39 19.97 -30.35
CA SER A 326 -6.10 20.26 -29.71
C SER A 326 -5.31 18.99 -29.43
N PRO A 327 -3.97 19.01 -29.63
CA PRO A 327 -3.11 17.92 -29.19
C PRO A 327 -3.21 17.67 -27.69
N LEU A 328 -2.82 16.47 -27.25
CA LEU A 328 -2.76 16.13 -25.84
C LEU A 328 -1.81 17.06 -25.09
N ARG A 329 -2.23 17.45 -23.89
CA ARG A 329 -1.48 18.30 -22.97
C ARG A 329 -0.84 17.46 -21.88
N PHE A 330 0.25 17.94 -21.31
CA PHE A 330 0.99 17.27 -20.24
C PHE A 330 1.02 18.14 -18.98
N LEU A 331 1.22 17.52 -17.83
CA LEU A 331 1.58 18.25 -16.62
C LEU A 331 3.09 18.51 -16.63
N GLY A 332 3.51 19.67 -16.10
CA GLY A 332 4.92 19.87 -15.79
C GLY A 332 5.33 19.13 -14.51
N ASP A 333 6.62 18.83 -14.34
CA ASP A 333 7.19 18.07 -13.22
C ASP A 333 6.65 18.44 -11.83
N PRO A 334 6.52 19.71 -11.44
CA PRO A 334 5.99 20.06 -10.11
C PRO A 334 4.54 19.63 -9.92
N LEU A 335 3.72 19.67 -10.97
CA LEU A 335 2.32 19.27 -10.92
C LEU A 335 2.17 17.76 -10.93
N GLU A 336 3.01 17.03 -11.64
CA GLU A 336 3.06 15.57 -11.62
C GLU A 336 3.48 15.04 -10.25
N TRP A 337 4.46 15.70 -9.63
CA TRP A 337 4.85 15.38 -8.25
C TRP A 337 3.70 15.65 -7.28
N ALA A 338 3.04 16.81 -7.38
CA ALA A 338 1.89 17.15 -6.55
C ALA A 338 0.71 16.18 -6.76
N TRP A 339 0.46 15.76 -8.01
CA TRP A 339 -0.53 14.76 -8.37
C TRP A 339 -0.23 13.40 -7.70
N THR A 340 1.01 12.94 -7.78
CA THR A 340 1.45 11.69 -7.15
C THR A 340 1.32 11.75 -5.63
N LEU A 341 1.72 12.87 -5.00
CA LEU A 341 1.57 13.09 -3.57
C LEU A 341 0.09 13.13 -3.14
N LEU A 342 -0.76 13.80 -3.92
CA LEU A 342 -2.20 13.88 -3.65
C LEU A 342 -2.81 12.49 -3.48
N TRP A 343 -2.46 11.55 -4.34
CA TRP A 343 -2.97 10.19 -4.30
C TRP A 343 -2.31 9.30 -3.24
N SER A 344 -1.14 9.64 -2.74
CA SER A 344 -0.50 8.93 -1.63
C SER A 344 -1.26 9.07 -0.31
N LEU A 345 -1.92 10.23 -0.08
CA LEU A 345 -2.66 10.52 1.15
C LEU A 345 -3.88 9.63 1.38
N PRO A 346 -4.78 9.40 0.40
CA PRO A 346 -5.83 8.38 0.52
C PRO A 346 -5.32 6.98 0.83
N GLY A 347 -4.15 6.60 0.28
CA GLY A 347 -3.48 5.34 0.61
C GLY A 347 -3.12 5.24 2.09
N ALA A 348 -2.50 6.29 2.65
CA ALA A 348 -2.21 6.39 4.07
C ALA A 348 -3.47 6.29 4.94
N LEU A 349 -4.52 7.02 4.56
CA LEU A 349 -5.81 7.03 5.28
C LEU A 349 -6.50 5.67 5.23
N LEU A 350 -6.45 4.98 4.10
CA LEU A 350 -6.96 3.62 3.95
C LEU A 350 -6.25 2.67 4.91
N ALA A 351 -4.92 2.74 4.99
CA ALA A 351 -4.13 1.93 5.90
C ALA A 351 -4.48 2.14 7.37
N LEU A 352 -4.78 3.36 7.78
CA LEU A 352 -5.23 3.68 9.14
C LEU A 352 -6.59 3.09 9.48
N LYS A 353 -7.55 3.20 8.55
CA LYS A 353 -8.95 2.85 8.83
C LYS A 353 -9.25 1.37 8.61
N ALA A 354 -8.62 0.73 7.64
CA ALA A 354 -8.88 -0.67 7.28
C ALA A 354 -8.09 -1.62 8.20
N ARG A 355 -8.70 -2.12 9.27
CA ARG A 355 -8.09 -3.10 10.18
C ARG A 355 -8.04 -4.52 9.58
N ALA A 356 -9.12 -4.96 8.93
CA ALA A 356 -9.19 -6.27 8.30
C ALA A 356 -8.51 -6.27 6.92
N LEU A 357 -7.77 -7.34 6.61
CA LEU A 357 -7.07 -7.49 5.33
C LEU A 357 -8.02 -7.41 4.12
N GLY A 358 -9.20 -8.01 4.21
CA GLY A 358 -10.22 -7.95 3.15
C GLY A 358 -10.69 -6.53 2.87
N LEU A 359 -10.97 -5.74 3.92
CA LEU A 359 -11.36 -4.34 3.79
C LEU A 359 -10.22 -3.48 3.21
N PHE A 360 -8.98 -3.78 3.57
CA PHE A 360 -7.81 -3.12 3.01
C PHE A 360 -7.66 -3.42 1.51
N ALA A 361 -7.76 -4.69 1.11
CA ALA A 361 -7.64 -5.11 -0.29
C ALA A 361 -8.75 -4.51 -1.16
N THR A 362 -10.01 -4.56 -0.71
CA THR A 362 -11.13 -3.95 -1.44
C THR A 362 -11.00 -2.43 -1.53
N GLY A 363 -10.55 -1.77 -0.47
CA GLY A 363 -10.28 -0.33 -0.48
C GLY A 363 -9.14 0.06 -1.42
N ALA A 364 -8.05 -0.72 -1.48
CA ALA A 364 -6.95 -0.51 -2.42
C ALA A 364 -7.40 -0.66 -3.88
N LEU A 365 -8.21 -1.69 -4.16
CA LEU A 365 -8.80 -1.89 -5.48
C LEU A 365 -9.72 -0.73 -5.88
N ALA A 366 -10.59 -0.29 -4.96
CA ALA A 366 -11.47 0.86 -5.19
C ALA A 366 -10.68 2.15 -5.43
N LEU A 367 -9.60 2.37 -4.68
CA LEU A 367 -8.71 3.52 -4.86
C LEU A 367 -8.03 3.49 -6.23
N THR A 368 -7.48 2.34 -6.65
CA THR A 368 -6.88 2.17 -7.99
C THR A 368 -7.91 2.39 -9.09
N ALA A 369 -9.14 1.87 -8.93
CA ALA A 369 -10.22 2.10 -9.88
C ALA A 369 -10.59 3.60 -9.97
N ALA A 370 -10.64 4.31 -8.84
CA ALA A 370 -10.88 5.75 -8.82
C ALA A 370 -9.76 6.53 -9.53
N GLN A 371 -8.48 6.19 -9.26
CA GLN A 371 -7.33 6.79 -9.95
C GLN A 371 -7.41 6.58 -11.47
N THR A 372 -7.69 5.35 -11.89
CA THR A 372 -7.85 5.00 -13.31
C THR A 372 -8.99 5.77 -13.95
N THR A 373 -10.13 5.87 -13.27
CA THR A 373 -11.30 6.62 -13.77
C THR A 373 -11.00 8.11 -13.94
N VAL A 374 -10.33 8.71 -12.95
CA VAL A 374 -9.97 10.14 -13.02
C VAL A 374 -8.93 10.37 -14.12
N ALA A 375 -7.88 9.54 -14.20
CA ALA A 375 -6.85 9.66 -15.23
C ALA A 375 -7.44 9.49 -16.63
N TYR A 376 -8.35 8.51 -16.82
CA TYR A 376 -9.05 8.33 -18.10
C TYR A 376 -9.98 9.49 -18.42
N GLY A 377 -10.72 10.03 -17.44
CA GLY A 377 -11.57 11.21 -17.63
C GLY A 377 -10.76 12.44 -18.06
N LEU A 378 -9.59 12.66 -17.46
CA LEU A 378 -8.68 13.73 -17.86
C LEU A 378 -8.09 13.48 -19.26
N PHE A 379 -7.76 12.22 -19.58
CA PHE A 379 -7.30 11.84 -20.91
C PHE A 379 -8.35 12.16 -21.99
N THR A 380 -9.62 11.86 -21.74
CA THR A 380 -10.71 12.23 -22.67
C THR A 380 -10.93 13.74 -22.79
N ALA A 381 -10.52 14.50 -21.78
CA ALA A 381 -10.51 15.98 -21.79
C ALA A 381 -9.24 16.58 -22.44
N GLY A 382 -8.36 15.75 -23.01
CA GLY A 382 -7.15 16.17 -23.70
C GLY A 382 -5.91 16.33 -22.79
N TRP A 383 -5.90 15.72 -21.59
CA TRP A 383 -4.77 15.74 -20.69
C TRP A 383 -4.21 14.32 -20.49
N TRP A 384 -2.97 14.08 -20.87
CA TRP A 384 -2.28 12.85 -20.48
C TRP A 384 -1.57 13.07 -19.16
N ILE A 385 -2.10 12.45 -18.10
CA ILE A 385 -1.59 12.51 -16.74
C ILE A 385 -1.13 11.11 -16.32
N PRO A 386 0.05 10.97 -15.70
CA PRO A 386 0.56 9.68 -15.27
C PRO A 386 -0.39 8.93 -14.33
N LEU A 387 -0.56 7.61 -14.53
CA LEU A 387 -1.37 6.73 -13.68
C LEU A 387 -0.51 5.83 -12.78
N ILE A 388 0.57 5.26 -13.31
CA ILE A 388 1.38 4.27 -12.59
C ILE A 388 2.06 4.86 -11.36
N PRO A 389 2.71 6.05 -11.41
CA PRO A 389 3.32 6.66 -10.24
C PRO A 389 2.34 6.91 -9.09
N PRO A 390 1.15 7.51 -9.27
CA PRO A 390 0.15 7.65 -8.21
C PRO A 390 -0.32 6.33 -7.60
N VAL A 391 -0.52 5.28 -8.40
CA VAL A 391 -0.91 3.96 -7.90
C VAL A 391 0.18 3.37 -7.00
N LEU A 392 1.44 3.44 -7.41
CA LEU A 392 2.58 3.00 -6.61
C LEU A 392 2.76 3.85 -5.36
N ALA A 393 2.56 5.18 -5.46
CA ALA A 393 2.63 6.07 -4.31
C ALA A 393 1.54 5.75 -3.28
N ALA A 394 0.30 5.56 -3.71
CA ALA A 394 -0.81 5.21 -2.81
C ALA A 394 -0.61 3.86 -2.12
N THR A 395 -0.27 2.81 -2.90
CA THR A 395 -0.09 1.45 -2.38
C THR A 395 1.16 1.33 -1.51
N GLY A 396 2.27 1.93 -1.92
CA GLY A 396 3.52 1.94 -1.15
C GLY A 396 3.37 2.69 0.17
N THR A 397 2.73 3.88 0.16
CA THR A 397 2.45 4.62 1.39
C THR A 397 1.53 3.83 2.32
N ALA A 398 0.49 3.19 1.78
CA ALA A 398 -0.37 2.32 2.56
C ALA A 398 0.40 1.15 3.20
N GLY A 399 1.33 0.54 2.47
CA GLY A 399 2.22 -0.51 2.97
C GLY A 399 3.12 -0.03 4.11
N LEU A 400 3.78 1.13 3.95
CA LEU A 400 4.64 1.73 4.97
C LEU A 400 3.87 2.06 6.25
N VAL A 401 2.68 2.64 6.13
CA VAL A 401 1.82 2.95 7.28
C VAL A 401 1.38 1.66 7.98
N LYS A 402 0.99 0.61 7.26
CA LYS A 402 0.66 -0.70 7.85
C LYS A 402 1.84 -1.34 8.56
N ALA A 403 3.02 -1.30 7.97
CA ALA A 403 4.23 -1.82 8.59
C ALA A 403 4.56 -1.08 9.90
N TYR A 404 4.43 0.25 9.91
CA TYR A 404 4.61 1.06 11.11
C TYR A 404 3.60 0.71 12.21
N LEU A 405 2.31 0.62 11.88
CA LEU A 405 1.26 0.28 12.84
C LEU A 405 1.46 -1.12 13.44
N TYR A 406 1.86 -2.08 12.61
CA TYR A 406 2.18 -3.44 13.07
C TYR A 406 3.39 -3.46 14.00
N TYR A 407 4.44 -2.71 13.66
CA TYR A 407 5.65 -2.58 14.49
C TYR A 407 5.33 -1.94 15.84
N ASP A 408 4.55 -0.86 15.86
CA ASP A 408 4.13 -0.18 17.08
C ASP A 408 3.28 -1.09 17.99
N GLU A 409 2.28 -1.79 17.43
CA GLU A 409 1.48 -2.77 18.14
C GLU A 409 2.32 -3.93 18.72
N SER A 410 3.30 -4.42 17.93
CA SER A 410 4.22 -5.47 18.38
C SER A 410 5.10 -5.01 19.55
N ASN A 411 5.62 -3.79 19.50
CA ASN A 411 6.44 -3.21 20.55
C ASN A 411 5.64 -2.98 21.83
N GLN A 412 4.41 -2.47 21.73
CA GLN A 412 3.51 -2.30 22.87
C GLN A 412 3.19 -3.67 23.51
N LYS A 413 2.94 -4.69 22.69
CA LYS A 413 2.74 -6.05 23.18
C LYS A 413 3.97 -6.59 23.89
N ALA A 414 5.16 -6.45 23.32
CA ALA A 414 6.41 -6.91 23.92
C ALA A 414 6.70 -6.20 25.24
N MET A 415 6.45 -4.88 25.33
CA MET A 415 6.61 -4.10 26.55
C MET A 415 5.69 -4.58 27.67
N LEU A 416 4.39 -4.77 27.37
CA LEU A 416 3.42 -5.28 28.33
C LEU A 416 3.74 -6.69 28.79
N MET A 417 4.07 -7.58 27.84
CA MET A 417 4.47 -8.95 28.18
C MET A 417 5.74 -8.98 29.04
N GLY A 418 6.70 -8.09 28.78
CA GLY A 418 7.91 -7.96 29.59
C GLY A 418 7.67 -7.56 31.05
N LEU A 419 6.64 -6.76 31.32
CA LEU A 419 6.24 -6.36 32.68
C LEU A 419 5.65 -7.53 33.48
N PHE A 420 4.97 -8.45 32.82
CA PHE A 420 4.20 -9.52 33.48
C PHE A 420 4.77 -10.93 33.29
N ALA A 421 5.61 -11.16 32.28
CA ALA A 421 6.07 -12.50 31.87
C ALA A 421 6.79 -13.30 32.98
N ARG A 422 7.23 -12.66 34.05
CA ARG A 422 7.87 -13.31 35.21
C ARG A 422 6.92 -13.57 36.40
N HIS A 423 5.68 -13.07 36.29
CA HIS A 423 4.76 -13.04 37.45
C HIS A 423 3.38 -13.66 37.16
N VAL A 424 3.03 -13.86 35.87
CA VAL A 424 1.70 -14.35 35.49
C VAL A 424 1.79 -15.47 34.48
N SER A 425 0.75 -16.34 34.45
CA SER A 425 0.60 -17.35 33.41
C SER A 425 0.36 -16.72 32.03
N PRO A 426 0.67 -17.43 30.92
CA PRO A 426 0.40 -16.95 29.55
C PRO A 426 -1.05 -16.51 29.34
N ASP A 427 -2.02 -17.19 29.92
CA ASP A 427 -3.46 -16.89 29.77
C ASP A 427 -3.82 -15.54 30.43
N VAL A 428 -3.27 -15.27 31.61
CA VAL A 428 -3.44 -13.99 32.31
C VAL A 428 -2.77 -12.87 31.52
N ALA A 429 -1.58 -13.10 30.97
CA ALA A 429 -0.89 -12.12 30.13
C ALA A 429 -1.70 -11.80 28.86
N GLN A 430 -2.31 -12.81 28.22
CA GLN A 430 -3.19 -12.64 27.07
C GLN A 430 -4.46 -11.84 27.43
N SER A 431 -5.04 -12.09 28.60
CA SER A 431 -6.20 -11.36 29.10
C SER A 431 -5.89 -9.86 29.35
N ILE A 432 -4.70 -9.57 29.89
CA ILE A 432 -4.22 -8.18 30.05
C ILE A 432 -4.10 -7.50 28.68
N TRP A 433 -3.56 -8.20 27.69
CA TRP A 433 -3.43 -7.67 26.34
C TRP A 433 -4.78 -7.36 25.71
N SER A 434 -5.77 -8.23 25.90
CA SER A 434 -7.12 -8.05 25.35
C SER A 434 -7.84 -6.83 25.92
N HIS A 435 -7.50 -6.42 27.16
CA HIS A 435 -8.11 -5.28 27.86
C HIS A 435 -7.13 -4.13 28.10
N ARG A 436 -6.06 -4.03 27.28
CA ARG A 436 -4.96 -3.07 27.47
C ARG A 436 -5.39 -1.61 27.58
N ASP A 437 -6.39 -1.21 26.80
CA ASP A 437 -6.89 0.17 26.76
C ASP A 437 -7.57 0.58 28.08
N GLU A 438 -8.12 -0.40 28.80
CA GLU A 438 -8.69 -0.22 30.13
C GLU A 438 -7.65 -0.31 31.24
N PHE A 439 -6.61 -1.13 31.01
CA PHE A 439 -5.60 -1.44 32.02
C PHE A 439 -4.50 -0.37 32.11
N MET A 440 -4.12 0.24 31.00
CA MET A 440 -2.99 1.18 30.94
C MET A 440 -3.44 2.65 30.90
N ASN A 441 -2.65 3.52 31.56
CA ASN A 441 -2.72 4.96 31.41
C ASN A 441 -1.29 5.51 31.37
N GLU A 442 -0.93 6.21 30.28
CA GLU A 442 0.40 6.84 30.13
C GLU A 442 1.57 5.87 30.35
N GLY A 443 1.45 4.63 29.86
CA GLY A 443 2.47 3.61 30.03
C GLY A 443 2.55 2.99 31.45
N ARG A 444 1.58 3.25 32.33
CA ARG A 444 1.49 2.67 33.66
C ARG A 444 0.14 2.01 33.92
N PRO A 445 0.09 0.88 34.67
CA PRO A 445 -1.17 0.29 35.09
C PRO A 445 -1.99 1.29 35.94
N ARG A 446 -3.28 1.45 35.58
CA ARG A 446 -4.20 2.30 36.33
C ARG A 446 -4.51 1.68 37.70
N PRO A 447 -4.50 2.44 38.81
CA PRO A 447 -5.00 1.95 40.09
C PRO A 447 -6.48 1.54 39.93
N ARG A 448 -6.80 0.31 40.34
CA ARG A 448 -8.16 -0.24 40.27
C ARG A 448 -8.56 -0.90 41.58
N LYS A 449 -9.84 -0.75 41.96
CA LYS A 449 -10.45 -1.50 43.02
C LYS A 449 -10.86 -2.87 42.47
N LEU A 450 -10.36 -3.94 43.11
CA LEU A 450 -10.61 -5.32 42.67
C LEU A 450 -11.07 -6.11 43.92
N THR A 451 -11.94 -7.11 43.72
CA THR A 451 -12.18 -8.16 44.69
C THR A 451 -11.30 -9.35 44.32
N VAL A 452 -10.40 -9.74 45.22
CA VAL A 452 -9.38 -10.76 44.98
C VAL A 452 -9.26 -11.69 46.16
N THR A 453 -8.62 -12.86 45.96
CA THR A 453 -8.15 -13.71 47.02
C THR A 453 -6.64 -13.58 47.17
N VAL A 454 -6.19 -13.15 48.31
CA VAL A 454 -4.78 -12.98 48.66
C VAL A 454 -4.31 -14.17 49.48
N MET A 455 -3.16 -14.72 49.14
CA MET A 455 -2.49 -15.80 49.83
C MET A 455 -1.08 -15.38 50.25
N PHE A 456 -0.77 -15.58 51.54
CA PHE A 456 0.59 -15.49 52.08
C PHE A 456 1.06 -16.89 52.48
N THR A 457 2.31 -17.20 52.20
CA THR A 457 2.98 -18.44 52.64
C THR A 457 4.28 -18.09 53.34
N ASP A 458 4.68 -18.84 54.36
CA ASP A 458 5.92 -18.64 55.12
C ASP A 458 6.43 -20.01 55.61
N PHE A 459 7.76 -20.21 55.55
CA PHE A 459 8.35 -21.44 56.06
C PHE A 459 8.61 -21.34 57.61
N ARG A 460 8.23 -22.39 58.31
CA ARG A 460 8.51 -22.46 59.74
C ARG A 460 9.98 -22.75 59.99
N ASN A 461 10.51 -22.12 61.04
CA ASN A 461 11.88 -22.28 61.53
C ASN A 461 12.96 -21.95 60.47
N PHE A 462 12.65 -21.07 59.52
CA PHE A 462 13.61 -20.62 58.52
C PHE A 462 14.88 -20.02 59.14
N THR A 463 14.75 -19.25 60.25
CA THR A 463 15.91 -18.70 60.94
C THR A 463 16.86 -19.80 61.43
N GLY A 464 16.34 -20.89 62.02
CA GLY A 464 17.18 -22.03 62.42
C GLY A 464 17.84 -22.77 61.26
N ILE A 465 17.13 -22.87 60.12
CA ILE A 465 17.67 -23.46 58.90
C ILE A 465 18.76 -22.57 58.31
N SER A 466 18.56 -21.24 58.30
CA SER A 466 19.51 -20.27 57.79
C SER A 466 20.80 -20.17 58.59
N GLU A 467 20.75 -20.51 59.86
CA GLU A 467 21.93 -20.60 60.73
C GLU A 467 22.67 -21.93 60.56
N ALA A 468 21.99 -22.97 60.11
CA ALA A 468 22.57 -24.34 59.96
C ALA A 468 23.20 -24.58 58.57
N LEU A 469 22.84 -23.82 57.53
CA LEU A 469 23.33 -24.00 56.15
C LEU A 469 24.33 -22.92 55.76
N GLU A 470 25.34 -23.32 54.94
CA GLU A 470 26.22 -22.36 54.32
C GLU A 470 25.43 -21.44 53.37
N PRO A 471 25.83 -20.15 53.20
CA PRO A 471 25.05 -19.17 52.47
C PRO A 471 24.69 -19.57 51.01
N GLU A 472 25.58 -20.24 50.29
CA GLU A 472 25.29 -20.70 48.91
C GLU A 472 24.25 -21.84 48.93
N SER A 473 24.42 -22.83 49.83
CA SER A 473 23.48 -23.94 50.01
C SER A 473 22.09 -23.45 50.49
N LEU A 474 22.05 -22.45 51.31
CA LEU A 474 20.80 -21.82 51.76
C LEU A 474 20.06 -21.17 50.61
N LEU A 475 20.80 -20.46 49.72
CA LEU A 475 20.19 -19.78 48.56
C LEU A 475 19.63 -20.81 47.56
N ASP A 476 20.37 -21.87 47.27
CA ASP A 476 19.92 -22.93 46.39
C ASP A 476 18.70 -23.65 46.92
N TRP A 477 18.73 -24.00 48.20
CA TRP A 477 17.62 -24.63 48.91
C TRP A 477 16.36 -23.72 48.91
N LEU A 478 16.52 -22.42 49.20
CA LEU A 478 15.40 -21.46 49.18
C LEU A 478 14.84 -21.30 47.79
N ASN A 479 15.69 -21.21 46.77
CA ASN A 479 15.26 -21.13 45.38
C ASN A 479 14.49 -22.38 44.93
N GLU A 480 14.91 -23.60 45.34
CA GLU A 480 14.21 -24.85 45.06
C GLU A 480 12.78 -24.80 45.67
N CYS A 481 12.69 -24.35 46.94
CA CYS A 481 11.41 -24.17 47.63
C CYS A 481 10.51 -23.16 46.91
N LEU A 482 11.00 -21.96 46.72
CA LEU A 482 10.23 -20.85 46.11
C LEU A 482 9.81 -21.13 44.68
N GLN A 483 10.65 -21.84 43.92
CA GLN A 483 10.33 -22.26 42.54
C GLN A 483 9.13 -23.23 42.55
N CYS A 484 9.15 -24.24 43.40
CA CYS A 484 8.04 -25.18 43.51
C CYS A 484 6.74 -24.46 43.96
N MET A 485 6.80 -23.57 44.96
CA MET A 485 5.64 -22.81 45.42
C MET A 485 5.09 -21.86 44.34
N ALA A 486 5.98 -21.15 43.64
CA ALA A 486 5.58 -20.27 42.52
C ALA A 486 4.93 -21.03 41.40
N GLN A 487 5.44 -22.24 41.06
CA GLN A 487 4.84 -23.08 40.04
C GLN A 487 3.41 -23.47 40.40
N GLN A 488 3.14 -23.83 41.68
CA GLN A 488 1.78 -24.13 42.14
C GLN A 488 0.84 -22.92 41.97
N VAL A 489 1.32 -21.71 42.25
CA VAL A 489 0.52 -20.49 42.04
C VAL A 489 0.16 -20.33 40.56
N ILE A 490 1.11 -20.54 39.66
CA ILE A 490 0.92 -20.39 38.20
C ILE A 490 -0.06 -21.48 37.69
N ASP A 491 0.12 -22.72 38.10
CA ASP A 491 -0.70 -23.87 37.66
C ASP A 491 -2.18 -23.70 38.11
N HIS A 492 -2.40 -22.99 39.21
CA HIS A 492 -3.74 -22.65 39.69
C HIS A 492 -4.21 -21.25 39.24
N GLN A 493 -3.60 -20.68 38.19
CA GLN A 493 -3.98 -19.40 37.59
C GLN A 493 -3.88 -18.19 38.55
N GLY A 494 -3.04 -18.28 39.55
CA GLY A 494 -2.69 -17.20 40.43
C GLY A 494 -1.53 -16.36 39.88
N VAL A 495 -1.29 -15.23 40.52
CA VAL A 495 -0.20 -14.29 40.23
C VAL A 495 0.74 -14.24 41.42
N VAL A 496 2.00 -14.60 41.26
CA VAL A 496 3.02 -14.32 42.28
C VAL A 496 3.24 -12.82 42.35
N ASN A 497 2.84 -12.18 43.43
CA ASN A 497 2.96 -10.73 43.56
C ASN A 497 4.37 -10.33 43.98
N LYS A 498 4.93 -10.99 45.01
CA LYS A 498 6.30 -10.75 45.47
C LYS A 498 6.79 -11.85 46.43
N TYR A 499 8.10 -11.92 46.59
CA TYR A 499 8.78 -12.68 47.61
C TYR A 499 9.20 -11.72 48.75
N ILE A 500 9.03 -12.14 49.98
CA ILE A 500 9.38 -11.37 51.22
C ILE A 500 10.24 -12.27 52.12
N GLY A 501 11.55 -12.32 51.86
CA GLY A 501 12.44 -13.31 52.45
C GLY A 501 12.08 -14.72 51.97
N ASP A 502 11.72 -15.60 52.92
CA ASP A 502 11.23 -16.95 52.68
C ASP A 502 9.71 -17.02 52.44
N SER A 503 9.02 -15.89 52.53
CA SER A 503 7.58 -15.80 52.32
C SER A 503 7.24 -15.48 50.86
N LEU A 504 6.12 -16.03 50.36
CA LEU A 504 5.57 -15.73 49.06
C LEU A 504 4.17 -15.09 49.25
N MET A 505 3.92 -13.99 48.51
CA MET A 505 2.60 -13.39 48.39
C MET A 505 2.05 -13.68 47.00
N ALA A 506 0.89 -14.33 46.93
CA ALA A 506 0.16 -14.60 45.68
C ALA A 506 -1.24 -13.95 45.70
N VAL A 507 -1.76 -13.65 44.53
CA VAL A 507 -3.07 -13.03 44.31
C VAL A 507 -3.83 -13.77 43.24
N PHE A 508 -5.07 -14.14 43.50
CA PHE A 508 -6.01 -14.74 42.55
C PHE A 508 -7.13 -13.71 42.30
N GLY A 509 -7.47 -13.50 41.04
CA GLY A 509 -8.43 -12.48 40.63
C GLY A 509 -7.83 -11.11 40.26
N ALA A 510 -6.50 -11.05 40.09
CA ALA A 510 -5.81 -9.87 39.59
C ALA A 510 -5.00 -10.26 38.30
N PRO A 511 -4.68 -9.32 37.41
CA PRO A 511 -4.94 -7.86 37.45
C PRO A 511 -6.27 -7.43 36.83
N VAL A 512 -7.05 -8.36 36.26
CA VAL A 512 -8.33 -8.10 35.62
C VAL A 512 -9.49 -8.19 36.61
N ALA A 513 -10.34 -7.17 36.62
CA ALA A 513 -11.51 -7.17 37.50
C ALA A 513 -12.46 -8.32 37.14
N ARG A 514 -12.96 -9.01 38.19
CA ARG A 514 -13.98 -10.04 38.03
C ARG A 514 -15.33 -9.43 37.75
N LYS A 515 -16.14 -10.07 36.91
CA LYS A 515 -17.43 -9.55 36.45
C LYS A 515 -18.56 -9.85 37.45
N ASP A 516 -18.45 -10.99 38.09
CA ASP A 516 -19.49 -11.49 38.99
C ASP A 516 -18.92 -12.25 40.21
N LEU A 517 -19.81 -12.61 41.12
CA LEU A 517 -19.46 -13.36 42.35
C LEU A 517 -18.99 -14.78 42.08
N GLU A 518 -19.38 -15.39 40.99
CA GLU A 518 -18.97 -16.78 40.68
C GLU A 518 -17.49 -16.82 40.26
N GLU A 519 -17.00 -15.83 39.48
CA GLU A 519 -15.57 -15.69 39.20
C GLU A 519 -14.74 -15.45 40.47
N VAL A 520 -15.26 -14.67 41.47
CA VAL A 520 -14.60 -14.45 42.74
C VAL A 520 -14.55 -15.76 43.55
N LYS A 521 -15.62 -16.55 43.54
CA LYS A 521 -15.68 -17.86 44.17
C LYS A 521 -14.66 -18.83 43.55
N GLU A 522 -14.58 -18.90 42.23
CA GLU A 522 -13.55 -19.68 41.57
C GLU A 522 -12.13 -19.31 42.00
N ASP A 523 -11.84 -18.02 42.13
CA ASP A 523 -10.53 -17.53 42.57
C ASP A 523 -10.22 -17.97 44.03
N ALA A 524 -11.20 -17.94 44.90
CA ALA A 524 -11.06 -18.43 46.28
C ALA A 524 -10.81 -19.96 46.33
N VAL A 525 -11.54 -20.71 45.51
CA VAL A 525 -11.37 -22.18 45.36
C VAL A 525 -9.98 -22.51 44.82
N LYS A 526 -9.53 -21.79 43.77
CA LYS A 526 -8.19 -21.94 43.15
C LYS A 526 -7.07 -21.65 44.17
N ALA A 527 -7.24 -20.61 45.01
CA ALA A 527 -6.27 -20.28 46.04
C ALA A 527 -6.13 -21.37 47.09
N VAL A 528 -7.26 -21.96 47.55
CA VAL A 528 -7.25 -23.06 48.52
C VAL A 528 -6.68 -24.34 47.91
N ARG A 529 -7.04 -24.70 46.69
CA ARG A 529 -6.45 -25.83 45.97
C ARG A 529 -4.95 -25.67 45.80
N CYS A 530 -4.50 -24.49 45.41
CA CYS A 530 -3.09 -24.15 45.34
C CYS A 530 -2.37 -24.39 46.69
N ALA A 531 -2.94 -23.94 47.79
CA ALA A 531 -2.36 -24.17 49.11
C ALA A 531 -2.29 -25.65 49.49
N LEU A 532 -3.30 -26.44 49.14
CA LEU A 532 -3.29 -27.91 49.31
C LEU A 532 -2.25 -28.59 48.42
N ALA A 533 -2.10 -28.17 47.19
CA ALA A 533 -1.07 -28.65 46.29
C ALA A 533 0.34 -28.30 46.78
N MET A 534 0.53 -27.10 47.31
CA MET A 534 1.78 -26.70 47.97
C MET A 534 2.09 -27.60 49.17
N SER A 535 1.08 -28.03 49.96
CA SER A 535 1.27 -28.96 51.05
C SER A 535 1.85 -30.31 50.58
N GLY A 536 1.34 -30.84 49.46
CA GLY A 536 1.88 -32.05 48.85
C GLY A 536 3.32 -31.88 48.32
N GLU A 537 3.63 -30.70 47.75
CA GLU A 537 4.99 -30.39 47.33
C GLU A 537 5.99 -30.27 48.47
N VAL A 538 5.57 -29.66 49.58
CA VAL A 538 6.43 -29.60 50.80
C VAL A 538 6.70 -31.00 51.33
N GLU A 539 5.72 -31.90 51.30
CA GLU A 539 5.92 -33.29 51.69
C GLU A 539 6.89 -34.03 50.77
N ARG A 540 6.76 -33.85 49.47
CA ARG A 540 7.67 -34.41 48.46
C ARG A 540 9.11 -33.89 48.63
N LEU A 541 9.28 -32.57 48.81
CA LEU A 541 10.57 -31.92 49.05
C LEU A 541 11.22 -32.45 50.31
N ASN A 542 10.48 -32.55 51.41
CA ASN A 542 10.96 -33.09 52.67
C ASN A 542 11.47 -34.54 52.54
N GLY A 543 10.81 -35.36 51.71
CA GLY A 543 11.29 -36.71 51.37
C GLY A 543 12.67 -36.68 50.68
N MET A 544 12.81 -35.84 49.65
CA MET A 544 14.08 -35.68 48.93
C MET A 544 15.21 -35.09 49.78
N TRP A 545 14.90 -34.10 50.60
CA TRP A 545 15.88 -33.45 51.49
C TRP A 545 16.38 -34.38 52.62
N LYS A 546 15.51 -35.21 53.15
CA LYS A 546 15.89 -36.25 54.09
C LYS A 546 16.95 -37.17 53.52
N GLU A 547 16.86 -37.56 52.27
CA GLU A 547 17.88 -38.35 51.57
C GLU A 547 19.22 -37.60 51.40
N LYS A 548 19.15 -36.27 51.25
CA LYS A 548 20.30 -35.36 51.12
C LYS A 548 20.87 -34.89 52.42
N GLY A 549 20.26 -35.29 53.60
CA GLY A 549 20.70 -34.83 54.89
C GLY A 549 20.29 -33.37 55.23
N LEU A 550 19.38 -32.79 54.45
CA LEU A 550 18.91 -31.42 54.65
C LEU A 550 17.71 -31.41 55.65
N PRO A 551 17.49 -30.31 56.38
CA PRO A 551 16.44 -30.22 57.37
C PRO A 551 15.04 -30.18 56.70
N PRO A 552 14.04 -30.88 57.25
CA PRO A 552 12.66 -30.79 56.77
C PRO A 552 12.03 -29.45 57.14
N VAL A 553 11.11 -29.00 56.33
CA VAL A 553 10.33 -27.78 56.56
C VAL A 553 8.85 -28.07 56.75
N SER A 554 8.20 -27.14 57.40
CA SER A 554 6.73 -27.01 57.38
C SER A 554 6.35 -25.59 56.95
N MET A 555 5.18 -25.44 56.37
CA MET A 555 4.72 -24.18 55.82
C MET A 555 3.43 -23.69 56.51
N ARG A 556 3.30 -22.39 56.61
CA ARG A 556 2.07 -21.71 57.02
C ARG A 556 1.48 -20.98 55.86
N VAL A 557 0.16 -21.06 55.71
CA VAL A 557 -0.57 -20.35 54.65
C VAL A 557 -1.73 -19.59 55.27
N GLY A 558 -1.85 -18.31 54.89
CA GLY A 558 -2.98 -17.45 55.26
C GLY A 558 -3.69 -16.96 53.99
N ILE A 559 -5.01 -17.20 53.88
CA ILE A 559 -5.81 -16.83 52.70
C ILE A 559 -6.95 -15.92 53.13
N ALA A 560 -7.11 -14.79 52.44
CA ALA A 560 -8.21 -13.85 52.65
C ALA A 560 -8.77 -13.35 51.31
N THR A 561 -10.10 -13.37 51.19
CA THR A 561 -10.84 -12.85 50.05
C THR A 561 -11.47 -11.50 50.42
N GLY A 562 -11.39 -10.52 49.52
CA GLY A 562 -11.99 -9.21 49.68
C GLY A 562 -11.43 -8.12 48.78
N GLU A 563 -11.87 -6.89 49.03
CA GLU A 563 -11.49 -5.74 48.23
C GLU A 563 -10.03 -5.30 48.47
N VAL A 564 -9.36 -4.96 47.35
CA VAL A 564 -8.01 -4.37 47.35
C VAL A 564 -7.94 -3.27 46.28
N VAL A 565 -6.91 -2.44 46.35
CA VAL A 565 -6.52 -1.55 45.25
C VAL A 565 -5.27 -2.12 44.60
N ALA A 566 -5.38 -2.48 43.34
CA ALA A 566 -4.26 -2.94 42.52
C ALA A 566 -3.67 -1.77 41.71
N GLY A 567 -2.34 -1.65 41.67
CA GLY A 567 -1.68 -0.56 40.98
C GLY A 567 -0.16 -0.59 41.13
N SER A 568 0.52 0.34 40.45
CA SER A 568 1.98 0.48 40.55
C SER A 568 2.38 1.43 41.66
N ILE A 569 3.31 0.98 42.51
CA ILE A 569 3.90 1.75 43.59
C ILE A 569 5.39 1.87 43.38
N GLY A 570 5.96 3.01 43.72
CA GLY A 570 7.39 3.26 43.69
C GLY A 570 7.77 4.56 42.97
N SER A 571 9.05 4.68 42.64
CA SER A 571 9.61 5.83 41.96
C SER A 571 9.58 5.62 40.41
N SER A 572 9.85 6.69 39.67
CA SER A 572 10.00 6.62 38.20
C SER A 572 11.08 5.63 37.68
N ARG A 573 12.04 5.28 38.56
CA ARG A 573 13.13 4.34 38.23
C ARG A 573 12.89 2.92 38.72
N ARG A 574 11.99 2.71 39.68
CA ARG A 574 11.65 1.39 40.24
C ARG A 574 10.18 1.37 40.61
N LEU A 575 9.39 0.74 39.78
CA LEU A 575 7.95 0.53 39.96
C LEU A 575 7.73 -0.95 40.27
N GLU A 576 6.82 -1.21 41.19
CA GLU A 576 6.35 -2.54 41.52
C GLU A 576 4.82 -2.55 41.43
N TYR A 577 4.29 -3.49 40.65
CA TYR A 577 2.85 -3.71 40.58
C TYR A 577 2.43 -4.57 41.74
N THR A 578 1.50 -4.08 42.57
CA THR A 578 1.07 -4.79 43.78
C THR A 578 -0.37 -4.45 44.13
N VAL A 579 -0.91 -5.21 45.07
CA VAL A 579 -2.23 -4.96 45.66
C VAL A 579 -2.08 -4.44 47.08
N LEU A 580 -2.92 -3.48 47.45
CA LEU A 580 -2.98 -2.87 48.76
C LEU A 580 -4.41 -2.94 49.29
N GLY A 581 -4.56 -3.19 50.58
CA GLY A 581 -5.86 -3.18 51.25
C GLY A 581 -5.88 -3.96 52.56
N ASP A 582 -7.00 -3.89 53.25
CA ASP A 582 -7.18 -4.62 54.49
C ASP A 582 -7.12 -6.14 54.28
N THR A 583 -7.61 -6.64 53.12
CA THR A 583 -7.55 -8.06 52.73
C THR A 583 -6.12 -8.61 52.74
N VAL A 584 -5.14 -7.81 52.27
CA VAL A 584 -3.72 -8.16 52.24
C VAL A 584 -3.20 -8.34 53.68
N ASN A 585 -3.55 -7.41 54.55
CA ASN A 585 -3.17 -7.45 55.97
C ASN A 585 -3.82 -8.65 56.71
N VAL A 586 -5.07 -8.97 56.39
CA VAL A 586 -5.76 -10.14 56.96
C VAL A 586 -5.06 -11.43 56.53
N ALA A 587 -4.76 -11.62 55.25
CA ALA A 587 -4.05 -12.81 54.78
C ALA A 587 -2.68 -13.00 55.43
N SER A 588 -1.89 -11.92 55.54
CA SER A 588 -0.59 -11.95 56.27
C SER A 588 -0.73 -12.29 57.75
N ARG A 589 -1.78 -11.79 58.40
CA ARG A 589 -2.02 -12.11 59.84
C ARG A 589 -2.57 -13.51 60.05
N LEU A 590 -3.31 -14.06 59.13
CA LEU A 590 -3.73 -15.46 59.15
C LEU A 590 -2.53 -16.40 59.03
N GLU A 591 -1.58 -16.08 58.13
CA GLU A 591 -0.31 -16.81 58.00
C GLU A 591 0.44 -16.83 59.34
N SER A 592 0.65 -15.67 59.97
CA SER A 592 1.45 -15.51 61.18
C SER A 592 0.66 -15.79 62.48
N PHE A 593 -0.60 -16.17 62.38
CA PHE A 593 -1.47 -16.45 63.54
C PHE A 593 -0.97 -17.60 64.37
N ASP A 594 -0.95 -17.41 65.69
CA ASP A 594 -0.58 -18.36 66.77
C ASP A 594 0.48 -19.41 66.34
N LYS A 595 1.75 -19.02 66.44
CA LYS A 595 2.90 -19.86 66.08
C LYS A 595 2.97 -21.16 66.92
N SER A 596 2.25 -21.24 68.03
CA SER A 596 2.17 -22.43 68.90
C SER A 596 1.10 -23.44 68.49
N PHE A 597 0.17 -23.02 67.57
CA PHE A 597 -0.88 -23.91 67.04
C PHE A 597 -0.30 -24.86 66.00
N GLU A 598 -0.08 -26.12 66.38
CA GLU A 598 0.50 -27.13 65.54
C GLU A 598 -0.59 -27.90 64.77
N ALA A 599 -0.41 -27.98 63.47
CA ALA A 599 -1.17 -28.91 62.62
C ALA A 599 -0.29 -30.17 62.44
N HIS A 600 -0.91 -31.33 62.39
CA HIS A 600 -0.22 -32.60 62.14
C HIS A 600 0.26 -32.75 60.70
N ASN A 601 -0.11 -31.81 59.80
CA ASN A 601 0.29 -31.75 58.40
C ASN A 601 1.49 -30.84 58.18
N PRO A 602 2.32 -31.09 57.16
CA PRO A 602 3.47 -30.26 56.80
C PRO A 602 3.10 -28.82 56.46
N CYS A 603 1.82 -28.56 56.13
CA CYS A 603 1.29 -27.23 55.82
C CYS A 603 0.05 -26.90 56.68
N ARG A 604 0.07 -25.73 57.31
CA ARG A 604 -1.08 -25.17 58.04
C ARG A 604 -1.77 -24.12 57.18
N ILE A 605 -3.01 -24.37 56.71
CA ILE A 605 -3.77 -23.45 55.85
C ILE A 605 -4.90 -22.82 56.67
N LEU A 606 -4.84 -21.49 56.89
CA LEU A 606 -5.87 -20.72 57.62
C LEU A 606 -6.59 -19.76 56.68
N ILE A 607 -7.91 -19.69 56.80
CA ILE A 607 -8.77 -18.81 56.01
C ILE A 607 -9.65 -17.94 56.94
N GLY A 608 -10.04 -16.76 56.40
CA GLY A 608 -11.04 -15.90 57.04
C GLY A 608 -12.48 -16.29 56.70
N GLU A 609 -13.46 -15.80 57.49
CA GLU A 609 -14.89 -16.03 57.30
C GLU A 609 -15.36 -15.66 55.85
N GLU A 610 -14.83 -14.56 55.30
CA GLU A 610 -15.21 -14.13 53.92
C GLU A 610 -14.76 -15.14 52.87
N THR A 611 -13.55 -15.67 52.98
CA THR A 611 -13.07 -16.74 52.09
C THR A 611 -13.94 -17.99 52.23
N LEU A 612 -14.29 -18.37 53.47
CA LEU A 612 -15.15 -19.54 53.70
C LEU A 612 -16.49 -19.44 52.97
N ARG A 613 -17.10 -18.26 52.91
CA ARG A 613 -18.38 -18.06 52.21
C ARG A 613 -18.30 -18.37 50.72
N HIS A 614 -17.12 -18.17 50.12
CA HIS A 614 -16.89 -18.47 48.71
C HIS A 614 -16.52 -19.93 48.44
N LEU A 615 -16.14 -20.71 49.44
CA LEU A 615 -15.71 -22.10 49.27
C LEU A 615 -16.86 -23.14 49.20
N GLY A 616 -18.05 -22.75 49.70
CA GLY A 616 -19.18 -23.67 49.72
C GLY A 616 -18.92 -24.93 50.59
N ALA A 617 -19.34 -26.08 50.05
CA ALA A 617 -19.19 -27.39 50.72
C ALA A 617 -17.98 -28.22 50.24
N ASP A 618 -17.16 -27.67 49.34
CA ASP A 618 -16.11 -28.41 48.61
C ASP A 618 -14.93 -28.81 49.50
N PHE A 619 -14.75 -28.11 50.63
CA PHE A 619 -13.63 -28.34 51.52
C PHE A 619 -14.09 -28.72 52.93
N GLU A 620 -13.32 -29.60 53.56
CA GLU A 620 -13.48 -29.90 54.98
C GLU A 620 -12.71 -28.86 55.79
N THR A 621 -13.44 -28.15 56.66
CA THR A 621 -12.91 -27.06 57.46
C THR A 621 -13.14 -27.28 58.96
N ARG A 622 -12.22 -26.78 59.79
CA ARG A 622 -12.32 -26.80 61.23
C ARG A 622 -12.30 -25.38 61.78
N PRO A 623 -13.27 -24.94 62.60
CA PRO A 623 -13.21 -23.65 63.27
C PRO A 623 -12.02 -23.60 64.25
N VAL A 624 -11.21 -22.55 64.15
CA VAL A 624 -10.04 -22.34 65.03
C VAL A 624 -10.39 -21.39 66.13
N GLY A 625 -11.22 -20.40 65.90
CA GLY A 625 -11.65 -19.43 66.91
C GLY A 625 -12.02 -18.07 66.35
N THR A 626 -12.33 -17.17 67.20
CA THR A 626 -12.61 -15.76 66.89
C THR A 626 -11.50 -14.89 67.44
N VAL A 627 -10.85 -14.07 66.61
CA VAL A 627 -9.66 -13.33 66.99
C VAL A 627 -9.83 -11.84 66.75
N ASN A 628 -9.43 -11.03 67.71
CA ASN A 628 -9.31 -9.60 67.52
C ASN A 628 -7.94 -9.29 66.87
N LEU A 629 -7.94 -9.05 65.54
CA LEU A 629 -6.72 -8.63 64.86
C LEU A 629 -6.41 -7.17 65.20
N LYS A 630 -5.14 -6.89 65.56
CA LYS A 630 -4.67 -5.54 65.92
C LYS A 630 -5.02 -4.55 64.81
N GLY A 631 -5.84 -3.52 65.08
CA GLY A 631 -6.30 -2.51 64.14
C GLY A 631 -7.60 -2.85 63.41
N LYS A 632 -8.31 -3.94 63.74
CA LYS A 632 -9.71 -4.19 63.34
C LYS A 632 -10.68 -3.94 64.48
N SER A 633 -11.82 -3.27 64.17
CA SER A 633 -12.91 -3.01 65.13
C SER A 633 -13.84 -4.23 65.26
N ARG A 634 -13.80 -5.19 64.38
CA ARG A 634 -14.64 -6.39 64.45
C ARG A 634 -13.76 -7.64 64.52
N PRO A 635 -14.11 -8.60 65.40
CA PRO A 635 -13.41 -9.86 65.51
C PRO A 635 -13.55 -10.67 64.21
N LEU A 636 -12.47 -11.37 63.82
CA LEU A 636 -12.43 -12.23 62.64
C LEU A 636 -12.56 -13.70 63.06
N LYS A 637 -13.49 -14.43 62.46
CA LYS A 637 -13.55 -15.88 62.60
C LYS A 637 -12.54 -16.52 61.70
N ILE A 638 -11.76 -17.45 62.21
CA ILE A 638 -10.69 -18.15 61.52
C ILE A 638 -11.06 -19.62 61.42
N PHE A 639 -10.79 -20.19 60.22
CA PHE A 639 -11.03 -21.60 59.92
C PHE A 639 -9.74 -22.21 59.35
N GLN A 640 -9.50 -23.48 59.66
CA GLN A 640 -8.44 -24.27 59.11
C GLN A 640 -9.00 -25.15 57.99
N ILE A 641 -8.34 -25.18 56.83
CA ILE A 641 -8.59 -26.13 55.74
C ILE A 641 -7.88 -27.45 56.11
N LEU A 642 -8.61 -28.56 56.02
CA LEU A 642 -8.09 -29.91 56.30
C LEU A 642 -7.79 -30.66 55.00
N ARG A 643 -8.78 -30.72 54.10
CA ARG A 643 -8.69 -31.36 52.79
C ARG A 643 -9.80 -30.91 51.85
N GLU A 644 -9.67 -31.20 50.56
CA GLU A 644 -10.77 -31.13 49.61
C GLU A 644 -11.63 -32.39 49.78
N ARG A 645 -12.96 -32.29 49.71
CA ARG A 645 -13.90 -33.38 49.80
C ARG A 645 -13.98 -34.13 48.47
N SER A 646 -14.22 -35.44 48.51
CA SER A 646 -14.49 -36.22 47.32
C SER A 646 -15.78 -35.78 46.61
N GLN A 647 -15.93 -36.05 45.34
CA GLN A 647 -17.13 -35.71 44.54
C GLN A 647 -18.42 -36.35 45.16
N GLU A 648 -18.30 -37.55 45.74
CA GLU A 648 -19.41 -38.20 46.41
C GLU A 648 -19.82 -37.46 47.71
N GLU A 649 -18.87 -37.06 48.55
CA GLU A 649 -19.08 -36.24 49.74
C GLU A 649 -19.65 -34.85 49.45
N GLN A 650 -19.24 -34.23 48.31
CA GLN A 650 -19.77 -32.96 47.84
C GLN A 650 -21.23 -33.08 47.42
N ALA A 651 -21.60 -34.13 46.68
CA ALA A 651 -22.94 -34.39 46.21
C ALA A 651 -23.90 -34.71 47.40
N GLU A 652 -23.44 -35.44 48.41
CA GLU A 652 -24.21 -35.77 49.62
C GLU A 652 -24.49 -34.56 50.50
N ASN A 653 -23.47 -33.69 50.68
CA ASN A 653 -23.64 -32.41 51.35
C ASN A 653 -24.58 -31.45 50.59
N HIS A 654 -24.54 -31.42 49.27
CA HIS A 654 -25.41 -30.57 48.48
C HIS A 654 -26.89 -31.00 48.61
N ARG A 655 -27.18 -32.29 48.67
CA ARG A 655 -28.51 -32.85 48.92
C ARG A 655 -29.00 -32.47 50.31
N PHE A 656 -28.14 -32.61 51.33
CA PHE A 656 -28.48 -32.30 52.72
C PHE A 656 -28.83 -30.79 52.93
N PHE A 657 -28.18 -29.87 52.18
CA PHE A 657 -28.52 -28.46 52.25
C PHE A 657 -29.80 -28.10 51.48
N LEU A 658 -30.13 -28.84 50.40
CA LEU A 658 -31.38 -28.68 49.65
C LEU A 658 -32.61 -29.23 50.38
N GLU A 659 -32.44 -30.22 51.29
CA GLU A 659 -33.50 -30.77 52.08
C GLU A 659 -33.82 -29.96 53.39
N LYS A 660 -32.91 -29.08 53.78
CA LYS A 660 -33.08 -28.24 55.01
C LYS A 660 -33.34 -26.74 54.76
N GLY A 661 -33.30 -26.29 53.51
CA GLY A 661 -33.66 -24.92 53.10
C GLY A 661 -35.00 -24.92 52.44
#